data_7b477698c2d35100766164ce1963e958
#
_entry.id   7b477698c2d35100766164ce1963e958
#
_cell.length_a   1.000
_cell.length_b   1.000
_cell.length_c   1.000
_cell.angle_alpha   90.00
_cell.angle_beta   90.00
_cell.angle_gamma   90.00
#
_symmetry.space_group_name_H-M   'P 1'
#
loop_
_entity.id
_entity.type
_entity.pdbx_description
1 polymer ?
#
loop_
_entity_poly.entity_id
_entity_poly.type
_entity_poly.pdbx_seq_one_letter_code
_entity_poly.pdbx_strand_id
1 'polypeptide(L)'
;MSNLNLRNKEINKALTIKLDVITDKIPEFQEHIRRAPKRESKLTNADIKLALKNALRYIPEEYHEKLAPEFLDELLTYGRIYGYRFRPEGKIYGKPIDEYKGKCVEGKAFQVMIDNNLDFDVALYPYELVTYGETGQVFQNWMQYQLTKKYLEVLTEDQTLVLHSGHPVGLFKSKPDAPRVILTNSLMIGMFDNQEEWKRATAIGVANYGQMTAGGWMYIGPQGIVHGTYSTILNAGRLKLGIPKEGNLKGKLFVTSGLGGMSGAQGKAVEIAGGVGIIAEVDSSRIETRYTQGWVSKVTESPKEAFDLAKVELEKGEPCAIAFHGNIVDLLQYAVDNDIHIDLLSDQTSCHAPYDGGYCPQGISFEERTELLANDKEKFIELVDKTLLKHFELIKILHDKGVYFFDYGNSFMKAVYDAGGKEISKNGIDEKDGFIFPSYVEDILGPQLFDFGYGPFRWVCLSGKREDLIKTDHAAMECIDPERRYQDRDNWIWIRDAEKNNLVVGTQARILYQDAMGRTNIALKFNDMVRRGEIGPVMMGRDHHDVSGTDSPFRETSNIKDGSNIMADMATHCFAGNCARGMSLVALHNGGGVGIGKSINGGFGMVLDGSQRVDDILRTAMPWDVMSGVARRAWARNENSIDTVIEYNKMCEGKDHITLPFLVDEDLIEKTVGDKEFK
;
A
#
# COMPACT_ATOMS: atom_id res chain seq x y z
N MET A 1 -15.47 -48.46 -8.52
CA MET A 1 -14.92 -47.11 -8.18
C MET A 1 -14.62 -46.42 -9.49
N SER A 2 -15.01 -45.15 -9.64
CA SER A 2 -14.66 -44.40 -10.86
C SER A 2 -13.14 -44.18 -10.93
N ASN A 3 -12.57 -44.00 -12.14
CA ASN A 3 -11.14 -43.67 -12.30
C ASN A 3 -10.75 -42.42 -11.51
N LEU A 4 -11.68 -41.47 -11.32
CA LEU A 4 -11.49 -40.26 -10.53
C LEU A 4 -11.24 -40.59 -9.04
N ASN A 5 -12.07 -41.46 -8.43
CA ASN A 5 -11.93 -41.84 -7.01
C ASN A 5 -10.58 -42.54 -6.73
N LEU A 6 -10.12 -43.40 -7.67
CA LEU A 6 -8.82 -44.04 -7.54
C LEU A 6 -7.69 -42.98 -7.57
N ARG A 7 -7.78 -42.04 -8.50
CA ARG A 7 -6.76 -40.97 -8.63
C ARG A 7 -6.72 -40.04 -7.41
N ASN A 8 -7.89 -39.65 -6.90
CA ASN A 8 -7.98 -38.82 -5.68
C ASN A 8 -7.43 -39.52 -4.44
N LYS A 9 -7.61 -40.82 -4.31
CA LYS A 9 -6.97 -41.60 -3.24
C LYS A 9 -5.46 -41.64 -3.35
N GLU A 10 -4.91 -41.74 -4.54
CA GLU A 10 -3.46 -41.65 -4.77
C GLU A 10 -2.95 -40.27 -4.40
N ILE A 11 -3.61 -39.18 -4.84
CA ILE A 11 -3.27 -37.81 -4.51
C ILE A 11 -3.31 -37.58 -2.99
N ASN A 12 -4.41 -37.99 -2.33
CA ASN A 12 -4.56 -37.82 -0.88
C ASN A 12 -3.49 -38.57 -0.07
N LYS A 13 -3.06 -39.73 -0.57
CA LYS A 13 -1.95 -40.50 0.03
C LYS A 13 -0.58 -39.86 -0.21
N ALA A 14 -0.39 -39.22 -1.35
CA ALA A 14 0.86 -38.60 -1.72
C ALA A 14 1.08 -37.23 -1.01
N LEU A 15 -0.02 -36.50 -0.69
CA LEU A 15 0.06 -35.20 -0.06
C LEU A 15 0.35 -35.33 1.44
N THR A 16 1.45 -34.72 1.88
CA THR A 16 1.84 -34.60 3.29
C THR A 16 1.31 -33.32 3.95
N ILE A 17 1.07 -32.29 3.15
CA ILE A 17 0.50 -31.01 3.57
C ILE A 17 -0.82 -30.83 2.85
N LYS A 18 -1.91 -30.77 3.60
CA LYS A 18 -3.29 -30.69 3.09
C LYS A 18 -4.24 -30.13 4.14
N LEU A 19 -5.43 -29.72 3.70
CA LEU A 19 -6.55 -29.42 4.60
C LEU A 19 -7.24 -30.75 4.96
N ASP A 20 -7.09 -31.17 6.20
CA ASP A 20 -7.57 -32.46 6.71
C ASP A 20 -8.63 -32.30 7.81
N VAL A 21 -8.81 -31.10 8.34
CA VAL A 21 -9.82 -30.79 9.34
C VAL A 21 -10.81 -29.79 8.77
N ILE A 22 -12.07 -30.20 8.65
CA ILE A 22 -13.15 -29.34 8.20
C ILE A 22 -14.17 -29.22 9.36
N THR A 23 -14.37 -27.99 9.80
CA THR A 23 -15.33 -27.70 10.88
C THR A 23 -16.76 -28.03 10.45
N ASP A 24 -17.61 -28.46 11.40
CA ASP A 24 -19.01 -28.75 11.09
C ASP A 24 -19.86 -27.50 10.88
N LYS A 25 -19.43 -26.37 11.41
CA LYS A 25 -20.13 -25.09 11.32
C LYS A 25 -19.23 -24.01 10.72
N ILE A 26 -19.84 -23.05 10.03
CA ILE A 26 -19.19 -21.78 9.68
C ILE A 26 -19.01 -20.98 10.98
N PRO A 27 -17.80 -20.47 11.31
CA PRO A 27 -17.60 -19.63 12.48
C PRO A 27 -18.52 -18.40 12.46
N GLU A 28 -19.01 -17.99 13.62
CA GLU A 28 -19.91 -16.84 13.74
C GLU A 28 -19.24 -15.54 13.30
N PHE A 29 -19.98 -14.67 12.62
CA PHE A 29 -19.56 -13.34 12.28
C PHE A 29 -19.89 -12.39 13.43
N GLN A 30 -18.92 -11.60 13.87
CA GLN A 30 -19.13 -10.59 14.90
C GLN A 30 -19.79 -9.35 14.26
N GLU A 31 -20.87 -8.86 14.83
CA GLU A 31 -21.69 -7.78 14.26
C GLU A 31 -20.91 -6.46 14.04
N HIS A 32 -19.96 -6.14 14.93
CA HIS A 32 -19.15 -4.93 14.86
C HIS A 32 -17.99 -4.99 13.84
N ILE A 33 -17.75 -6.16 13.23
CA ILE A 33 -16.68 -6.31 12.22
C ILE A 33 -17.24 -6.02 10.84
N ARG A 34 -16.60 -5.07 10.16
CA ARG A 34 -16.98 -4.65 8.82
C ARG A 34 -16.92 -5.79 7.83
N ARG A 35 -17.88 -5.78 6.91
CA ARG A 35 -17.99 -6.72 5.80
C ARG A 35 -17.74 -6.00 4.48
N ALA A 36 -17.05 -6.67 3.54
CA ALA A 36 -16.90 -6.14 2.20
C ALA A 36 -18.27 -6.01 1.49
N PRO A 37 -18.45 -4.98 0.64
CA PRO A 37 -19.65 -4.88 -0.17
C PRO A 37 -19.76 -6.09 -1.11
N LYS A 38 -21.00 -6.49 -1.42
CA LYS A 38 -21.26 -7.51 -2.43
C LYS A 38 -20.71 -7.04 -3.77
N ARG A 39 -20.08 -7.96 -4.51
CA ARG A 39 -19.46 -7.66 -5.80
C ARG A 39 -20.16 -8.43 -6.90
N GLU A 40 -20.75 -7.76 -7.84
CA GLU A 40 -21.28 -8.38 -9.04
C GLU A 40 -20.16 -8.93 -9.92
N SER A 41 -20.35 -10.16 -10.39
CA SER A 41 -19.49 -10.76 -11.41
C SER A 41 -20.40 -11.32 -12.49
N LYS A 42 -20.24 -10.81 -13.73
CA LYS A 42 -20.93 -11.35 -14.91
C LYS A 42 -20.27 -12.67 -15.30
N LEU A 43 -20.69 -13.76 -14.62
CA LEU A 43 -20.16 -15.10 -14.84
C LEU A 43 -21.08 -15.91 -15.75
N THR A 44 -20.49 -16.62 -16.70
CA THR A 44 -21.17 -17.66 -17.47
C THR A 44 -21.32 -18.93 -16.63
N ASN A 45 -22.19 -19.85 -17.03
CA ASN A 45 -22.29 -21.16 -16.40
C ASN A 45 -20.96 -21.94 -16.44
N ALA A 46 -20.13 -21.72 -17.43
CA ALA A 46 -18.81 -22.30 -17.53
C ALA A 46 -17.86 -21.70 -16.46
N ASP A 47 -17.93 -20.40 -16.24
CA ASP A 47 -17.15 -19.70 -15.19
C ASP A 47 -17.56 -20.16 -13.79
N ILE A 48 -18.84 -20.30 -13.52
CA ILE A 48 -19.37 -20.80 -12.23
C ILE A 48 -18.82 -22.22 -11.96
N LYS A 49 -18.89 -23.12 -12.95
CA LYS A 49 -18.32 -24.46 -12.83
C LYS A 49 -16.81 -24.43 -12.59
N LEU A 50 -16.09 -23.51 -13.25
CA LEU A 50 -14.66 -23.34 -13.07
C LEU A 50 -14.32 -22.80 -11.68
N ALA A 51 -15.07 -21.81 -11.18
CA ALA A 51 -14.92 -21.26 -9.83
C ALA A 51 -15.06 -22.34 -8.75
N LEU A 52 -16.10 -23.19 -8.86
CA LEU A 52 -16.31 -24.31 -7.95
C LEU A 52 -15.16 -25.30 -7.98
N LYS A 53 -14.68 -25.68 -9.17
CA LYS A 53 -13.51 -26.57 -9.31
C LYS A 53 -12.26 -25.95 -8.68
N ASN A 54 -12.04 -24.63 -8.86
CA ASN A 54 -10.92 -23.92 -8.30
C ASN A 54 -10.98 -23.78 -6.77
N ALA A 55 -12.15 -23.70 -6.19
CA ALA A 55 -12.31 -23.71 -4.74
C ALA A 55 -12.16 -25.14 -4.16
N LEU A 56 -12.80 -26.12 -4.76
CA LEU A 56 -12.77 -27.52 -4.29
C LEU A 56 -11.39 -28.18 -4.45
N ARG A 57 -10.50 -27.68 -5.31
CA ARG A 57 -9.15 -28.26 -5.49
C ARG A 57 -8.28 -28.26 -4.24
N TYR A 58 -8.62 -27.48 -3.22
CA TYR A 58 -7.90 -27.44 -1.93
C TYR A 58 -8.34 -28.51 -0.95
N ILE A 59 -9.43 -29.22 -1.24
CA ILE A 59 -10.24 -29.97 -0.27
C ILE A 59 -10.27 -31.43 -0.68
N PRO A 60 -10.09 -32.39 0.28
CA PRO A 60 -10.26 -33.81 0.00
C PRO A 60 -11.66 -34.15 -0.56
N GLU A 61 -11.72 -35.13 -1.47
CA GLU A 61 -12.91 -35.48 -2.25
C GLU A 61 -14.13 -35.77 -1.39
N GLU A 62 -13.93 -36.41 -0.23
CA GLU A 62 -15.00 -36.79 0.69
C GLU A 62 -15.87 -35.63 1.19
N TYR A 63 -15.37 -34.40 1.07
CA TYR A 63 -16.09 -33.19 1.48
C TYR A 63 -16.72 -32.41 0.31
N HIS A 64 -16.47 -32.79 -0.95
CA HIS A 64 -16.91 -32.03 -2.12
C HIS A 64 -18.45 -31.94 -2.20
N GLU A 65 -19.18 -33.04 -1.92
CA GLU A 65 -20.66 -33.03 -1.93
C GLU A 65 -21.25 -32.06 -0.91
N LYS A 66 -20.62 -31.96 0.27
CA LYS A 66 -21.05 -31.07 1.35
C LYS A 66 -20.73 -29.59 1.00
N LEU A 67 -19.57 -29.32 0.41
CA LEU A 67 -19.04 -27.93 0.26
C LEU A 67 -19.40 -27.30 -1.08
N ALA A 68 -19.65 -28.04 -2.12
CA ALA A 68 -20.00 -27.47 -3.43
C ALA A 68 -21.25 -26.58 -3.39
N PRO A 69 -22.38 -26.96 -2.72
CA PRO A 69 -23.52 -26.07 -2.56
C PRO A 69 -23.19 -24.79 -1.74
N GLU A 70 -22.40 -24.92 -0.67
CA GLU A 70 -21.99 -23.79 0.17
C GLU A 70 -21.15 -22.79 -0.62
N PHE A 71 -20.18 -23.26 -1.39
CA PHE A 71 -19.33 -22.41 -2.23
C PHE A 71 -20.12 -21.76 -3.38
N LEU A 72 -21.13 -22.46 -3.91
CA LEU A 72 -22.02 -21.87 -4.91
C LEU A 72 -22.84 -20.73 -4.29
N ASP A 73 -23.35 -20.91 -3.08
CA ASP A 73 -24.08 -19.86 -2.36
C ASP A 73 -23.18 -18.64 -2.05
N GLU A 74 -21.95 -18.86 -1.60
CA GLU A 74 -20.97 -17.77 -1.44
C GLU A 74 -20.73 -17.02 -2.75
N LEU A 75 -20.51 -17.74 -3.86
CA LEU A 75 -20.25 -17.13 -5.16
C LEU A 75 -21.43 -16.27 -5.64
N LEU A 76 -22.65 -16.80 -5.51
CA LEU A 76 -23.86 -16.09 -5.93
C LEU A 76 -24.22 -14.93 -5.01
N THR A 77 -23.89 -15.05 -3.71
CA THR A 77 -24.20 -14.02 -2.70
C THR A 77 -23.17 -12.89 -2.69
N TYR A 78 -21.88 -13.22 -2.78
CA TYR A 78 -20.77 -12.24 -2.58
C TYR A 78 -19.97 -11.96 -3.87
N GLY A 79 -20.24 -12.68 -4.95
CA GLY A 79 -19.47 -12.59 -6.20
C GLY A 79 -18.13 -13.31 -6.16
N ARG A 80 -17.80 -13.98 -5.05
CA ARG A 80 -16.54 -14.72 -4.81
C ARG A 80 -16.75 -15.87 -3.85
N ILE A 81 -15.84 -16.86 -3.87
CA ILE A 81 -15.79 -17.94 -2.91
C ILE A 81 -14.69 -17.62 -1.89
N TYR A 82 -15.07 -17.24 -0.70
CA TYR A 82 -14.15 -16.96 0.40
C TYR A 82 -13.81 -18.20 1.23
N GLY A 83 -14.68 -19.22 1.24
CA GLY A 83 -14.53 -20.41 2.06
C GLY A 83 -14.61 -20.09 3.55
N TYR A 84 -15.63 -19.37 3.97
CA TYR A 84 -15.79 -18.88 5.35
C TYR A 84 -15.72 -19.95 6.43
N ARG A 85 -16.04 -21.19 6.08
CA ARG A 85 -15.91 -22.35 6.97
C ARG A 85 -14.47 -22.57 7.46
N PHE A 86 -13.49 -22.20 6.66
CA PHE A 86 -12.06 -22.36 6.95
C PHE A 86 -11.45 -21.18 7.72
N ARG A 87 -12.25 -20.18 8.03
CA ARG A 87 -11.85 -19.03 8.82
C ARG A 87 -11.52 -19.46 10.25
N PRO A 88 -10.47 -18.90 10.89
CA PRO A 88 -10.25 -19.09 12.33
C PRO A 88 -11.44 -18.58 13.14
N GLU A 89 -11.71 -19.23 14.28
CA GLU A 89 -12.66 -18.72 15.26
C GLU A 89 -12.06 -17.57 16.06
N GLY A 90 -12.89 -16.58 16.41
CA GLY A 90 -12.50 -15.44 17.23
C GLY A 90 -11.69 -14.37 16.50
N LYS A 91 -11.00 -13.54 17.29
CA LYS A 91 -10.18 -12.44 16.77
C LYS A 91 -8.87 -12.97 16.16
N ILE A 92 -8.53 -12.47 14.97
CA ILE A 92 -7.23 -12.67 14.36
C ILE A 92 -6.35 -11.48 14.71
N TYR A 93 -5.09 -11.72 15.07
CA TYR A 93 -4.08 -10.69 15.35
C TYR A 93 -2.67 -11.28 15.33
N GLY A 94 -1.66 -10.45 15.07
CA GLY A 94 -0.26 -10.85 15.12
C GLY A 94 0.20 -11.10 16.56
N LYS A 95 0.32 -12.37 16.94
CA LYS A 95 0.81 -12.80 18.27
C LYS A 95 2.32 -12.70 18.35
N PRO A 96 2.92 -12.73 19.58
CA PRO A 96 4.34 -12.94 19.74
C PRO A 96 4.84 -14.16 18.96
N ILE A 97 6.02 -14.05 18.35
CA ILE A 97 6.58 -15.08 17.47
C ILE A 97 6.70 -16.46 18.13
N ASP A 98 6.92 -16.52 19.44
CA ASP A 98 7.06 -17.76 20.21
C ASP A 98 5.76 -18.55 20.33
N GLU A 99 4.62 -17.94 20.07
CA GLU A 99 3.32 -18.62 20.04
C GLU A 99 3.04 -19.34 18.71
N TYR A 100 3.86 -19.10 17.69
CA TYR A 100 3.72 -19.75 16.38
C TYR A 100 4.60 -20.99 16.27
N LYS A 101 4.05 -22.03 15.62
CA LYS A 101 4.80 -23.23 15.25
C LYS A 101 5.60 -22.96 13.98
N GLY A 102 6.79 -23.51 13.89
CA GLY A 102 7.64 -23.41 12.70
C GLY A 102 9.01 -24.01 12.95
N LYS A 103 9.60 -24.60 11.90
CA LYS A 103 10.95 -25.18 11.94
C LYS A 103 12.07 -24.14 11.80
N CYS A 104 11.77 -23.00 11.16
CA CYS A 104 12.70 -21.87 11.03
C CYS A 104 12.04 -20.58 11.53
N VAL A 105 12.84 -19.59 11.85
CA VAL A 105 12.39 -18.29 12.37
C VAL A 105 11.54 -17.57 11.32
N GLU A 106 11.92 -17.62 10.06
CA GLU A 106 11.20 -17.00 8.95
C GLU A 106 9.76 -17.54 8.81
N GLY A 107 9.59 -18.87 8.92
CA GLY A 107 8.27 -19.51 8.87
C GLY A 107 7.33 -19.01 9.97
N LYS A 108 7.84 -18.78 11.18
CA LYS A 108 7.08 -18.18 12.28
C LYS A 108 6.81 -16.68 12.01
N ALA A 109 7.82 -15.95 11.59
CA ALA A 109 7.75 -14.51 11.33
C ALA A 109 6.68 -14.17 10.27
N PHE A 110 6.62 -14.93 9.18
CA PHE A 110 5.59 -14.72 8.15
C PHE A 110 4.18 -15.02 8.65
N GLN A 111 4.00 -15.98 9.56
CA GLN A 111 2.70 -16.21 10.18
C GLN A 111 2.27 -15.02 11.05
N VAL A 112 3.18 -14.42 11.83
CA VAL A 112 2.92 -13.17 12.57
C VAL A 112 2.42 -12.08 11.63
N MET A 113 3.12 -11.88 10.51
CA MET A 113 2.79 -10.82 9.55
C MET A 113 1.48 -11.06 8.81
N ILE A 114 1.17 -12.31 8.44
CA ILE A 114 -0.11 -12.68 7.84
C ILE A 114 -1.26 -12.36 8.79
N ASP A 115 -1.14 -12.79 10.05
CA ASP A 115 -2.18 -12.58 11.05
C ASP A 115 -2.32 -11.08 11.41
N ASN A 116 -1.22 -10.32 11.46
CA ASN A 116 -1.28 -8.87 11.63
C ASN A 116 -2.00 -8.15 10.46
N ASN A 117 -1.78 -8.60 9.22
CA ASN A 117 -2.48 -8.05 8.06
C ASN A 117 -3.99 -8.30 8.09
N LEU A 118 -4.44 -9.29 8.85
CA LEU A 118 -5.84 -9.66 9.03
C LEU A 118 -6.38 -9.33 10.43
N ASP A 119 -5.60 -8.65 11.27
CA ASP A 119 -6.01 -8.20 12.59
C ASP A 119 -7.28 -7.34 12.47
N PHE A 120 -8.26 -7.60 13.32
CA PHE A 120 -9.56 -6.92 13.29
C PHE A 120 -9.46 -5.41 13.54
N ASP A 121 -8.41 -4.96 14.21
CA ASP A 121 -8.12 -3.53 14.43
C ASP A 121 -7.31 -2.90 13.28
N VAL A 122 -6.77 -3.71 12.37
CA VAL A 122 -5.90 -3.30 11.27
C VAL A 122 -6.59 -3.43 9.91
N ALA A 123 -7.22 -4.57 9.64
CA ALA A 123 -7.81 -4.91 8.35
C ALA A 123 -9.15 -4.21 8.12
N LEU A 124 -9.38 -3.76 6.88
CA LEU A 124 -10.63 -3.11 6.50
C LEU A 124 -11.81 -4.10 6.48
N TYR A 125 -11.62 -5.28 5.86
CA TYR A 125 -12.61 -6.36 5.78
C TYR A 125 -11.92 -7.70 6.11
N PRO A 126 -11.63 -7.96 7.40
CA PRO A 126 -10.84 -9.13 7.78
C PRO A 126 -11.47 -10.46 7.36
N TYR A 127 -12.80 -10.57 7.37
CA TYR A 127 -13.50 -11.77 6.96
C TYR A 127 -13.38 -12.08 5.47
N GLU A 128 -13.22 -11.05 4.64
CA GLU A 128 -13.01 -11.15 3.21
C GLU A 128 -11.51 -11.04 2.83
N LEU A 129 -10.62 -11.17 3.83
CA LEU A 129 -9.15 -11.18 3.65
C LEU A 129 -8.60 -9.89 3.03
N VAL A 130 -9.29 -8.77 3.21
CA VAL A 130 -8.90 -7.47 2.69
C VAL A 130 -8.29 -6.61 3.80
N THR A 131 -7.03 -6.26 3.62
CA THR A 131 -6.30 -5.40 4.57
C THR A 131 -6.69 -3.93 4.37
N TYR A 132 -6.61 -3.40 3.14
CA TYR A 132 -6.92 -2.00 2.84
C TYR A 132 -7.31 -1.79 1.37
N GLY A 133 -7.72 -0.57 1.01
CA GLY A 133 -7.94 -0.15 -0.38
C GLY A 133 -9.11 -0.85 -1.06
N GLU A 134 -10.16 -1.22 -0.33
CA GLU A 134 -11.37 -1.91 -0.78
C GLU A 134 -11.12 -3.31 -1.37
N THR A 135 -9.98 -3.56 -2.00
CA THR A 135 -9.69 -4.79 -2.74
C THR A 135 -8.33 -5.41 -2.42
N GLY A 136 -7.47 -4.76 -1.63
CA GLY A 136 -6.12 -5.23 -1.30
C GLY A 136 -6.15 -6.48 -0.41
N GLN A 137 -5.94 -7.65 -1.01
CA GLN A 137 -6.12 -8.96 -0.37
C GLN A 137 -4.80 -9.59 0.08
N VAL A 138 -4.84 -10.26 1.21
CA VAL A 138 -3.76 -11.15 1.69
C VAL A 138 -3.80 -12.48 0.95
N PHE A 139 -5.00 -13.07 0.83
CA PHE A 139 -5.32 -14.29 0.08
C PHE A 139 -6.67 -14.14 -0.62
N GLN A 140 -6.97 -15.01 -1.58
CA GLN A 140 -8.28 -15.06 -2.24
C GLN A 140 -9.35 -15.66 -1.33
N ASN A 141 -8.98 -16.69 -0.54
CA ASN A 141 -9.89 -17.46 0.31
C ASN A 141 -9.18 -18.04 1.53
N TRP A 142 -9.97 -18.49 2.50
CA TRP A 142 -9.47 -19.03 3.76
C TRP A 142 -8.78 -20.38 3.62
N MET A 143 -9.04 -21.15 2.55
CA MET A 143 -8.29 -22.38 2.27
C MET A 143 -6.82 -22.08 1.97
N GLN A 144 -6.56 -21.04 1.19
CA GLN A 144 -5.19 -20.58 0.90
C GLN A 144 -4.47 -20.11 2.18
N TYR A 145 -5.15 -19.35 3.03
CA TYR A 145 -4.62 -18.93 4.34
C TYR A 145 -4.21 -20.13 5.19
N GLN A 146 -5.12 -21.09 5.40
CA GLN A 146 -4.85 -22.29 6.21
C GLN A 146 -3.70 -23.11 5.63
N LEU A 147 -3.72 -23.34 4.33
CA LEU A 147 -2.71 -24.15 3.66
C LEU A 147 -1.34 -23.49 3.69
N THR A 148 -1.27 -22.18 3.46
CA THR A 148 -0.03 -21.42 3.55
C THR A 148 0.58 -21.47 4.94
N LYS A 149 -0.22 -21.32 6.01
CA LYS A 149 0.27 -21.46 7.39
C LYS A 149 0.83 -22.85 7.65
N LYS A 150 0.16 -23.92 7.19
CA LYS A 150 0.70 -25.29 7.29
C LYS A 150 2.05 -25.45 6.57
N TYR A 151 2.23 -24.83 5.39
CA TYR A 151 3.52 -24.81 4.71
C TYR A 151 4.58 -24.07 5.50
N LEU A 152 4.25 -22.92 6.08
CA LEU A 152 5.16 -22.12 6.88
C LEU A 152 5.60 -22.83 8.18
N GLU A 153 4.73 -23.64 8.79
CA GLU A 153 5.06 -24.46 9.96
C GLU A 153 6.14 -25.51 9.66
N VAL A 154 6.17 -26.06 8.46
CA VAL A 154 7.11 -27.13 8.08
C VAL A 154 8.27 -26.66 7.24
N LEU A 155 8.28 -25.40 6.81
CA LEU A 155 9.34 -24.74 6.02
C LEU A 155 10.68 -24.85 6.76
N THR A 156 11.72 -25.26 6.04
CA THR A 156 13.10 -25.37 6.54
C THR A 156 14.02 -24.35 5.87
N GLU A 157 15.23 -24.17 6.42
CA GLU A 157 16.20 -23.20 5.90
C GLU A 157 16.72 -23.52 4.49
N ASP A 158 16.57 -24.76 4.04
CA ASP A 158 16.95 -25.22 2.69
C ASP A 158 15.79 -25.35 1.72
N GLN A 159 14.66 -24.69 2.02
CA GLN A 159 13.47 -24.68 1.18
C GLN A 159 12.98 -23.27 0.88
N THR A 160 12.28 -23.12 -0.24
CA THR A 160 11.52 -21.92 -0.63
C THR A 160 10.06 -22.29 -0.85
N LEU A 161 9.16 -21.60 -0.18
CA LEU A 161 7.72 -21.63 -0.46
C LEU A 161 7.41 -20.70 -1.64
N VAL A 162 6.70 -21.21 -2.63
CA VAL A 162 6.27 -20.45 -3.81
C VAL A 162 4.76 -20.29 -3.80
N LEU A 163 4.29 -19.05 -4.01
CA LEU A 163 2.88 -18.71 -4.11
C LEU A 163 2.57 -17.99 -5.43
N HIS A 164 1.46 -18.37 -6.06
CA HIS A 164 0.88 -17.69 -7.22
C HIS A 164 -0.50 -17.12 -6.85
N SER A 165 -0.65 -15.81 -6.83
CA SER A 165 -1.93 -15.17 -6.52
C SER A 165 -2.61 -15.75 -5.27
N GLY A 166 -1.83 -15.90 -4.18
CA GLY A 166 -2.26 -16.49 -2.91
C GLY A 166 -2.29 -18.03 -2.89
N HIS A 167 -2.22 -18.71 -4.06
CA HIS A 167 -2.20 -20.17 -4.13
C HIS A 167 -0.80 -20.70 -3.79
N PRO A 168 -0.63 -21.49 -2.70
CA PRO A 168 0.64 -22.11 -2.36
C PRO A 168 0.92 -23.28 -3.29
N VAL A 169 1.90 -23.10 -4.18
CA VAL A 169 2.30 -24.13 -5.16
C VAL A 169 3.06 -25.27 -4.49
N GLY A 170 3.94 -24.94 -3.53
CA GLY A 170 4.69 -25.95 -2.77
C GLY A 170 6.02 -25.45 -2.23
N LEU A 171 6.71 -26.34 -1.54
CA LEU A 171 8.06 -26.17 -1.04
C LEU A 171 9.06 -26.75 -2.03
N PHE A 172 10.01 -25.96 -2.45
CA PHE A 172 11.08 -26.33 -3.35
C PHE A 172 12.42 -26.34 -2.63
N LYS A 173 13.28 -27.30 -2.95
CA LYS A 173 14.65 -27.33 -2.43
C LYS A 173 15.37 -26.04 -2.81
N SER A 174 16.09 -25.47 -1.86
CA SER A 174 16.79 -24.21 -1.98
C SER A 174 18.11 -24.27 -1.19
N LYS A 175 18.57 -23.13 -0.70
CA LYS A 175 19.79 -22.98 0.11
C LYS A 175 19.56 -21.87 1.16
N PRO A 176 20.31 -21.84 2.26
CA PRO A 176 20.07 -20.91 3.37
C PRO A 176 20.07 -19.42 2.98
N ASP A 177 20.88 -19.01 2.01
CA ASP A 177 20.99 -17.63 1.51
C ASP A 177 20.03 -17.31 0.35
N ALA A 178 19.05 -18.17 0.05
CA ALA A 178 17.97 -17.88 -0.88
C ALA A 178 16.72 -17.43 -0.13
N PRO A 179 15.75 -16.78 -0.80
CA PRO A 179 14.46 -16.44 -0.20
C PRO A 179 13.71 -17.66 0.37
N ARG A 180 13.15 -17.48 1.55
CA ARG A 180 12.22 -18.48 2.14
C ARG A 180 10.85 -18.47 1.50
N VAL A 181 10.41 -17.29 0.99
CA VAL A 181 9.14 -17.11 0.28
C VAL A 181 9.33 -16.29 -0.97
N ILE A 182 8.79 -16.78 -2.09
CA ILE A 182 8.64 -16.06 -3.34
C ILE A 182 7.16 -16.03 -3.69
N LEU A 183 6.62 -14.82 -3.84
CA LEU A 183 5.21 -14.66 -4.18
C LEU A 183 4.99 -13.65 -5.31
N THR A 184 4.00 -13.98 -6.16
CA THR A 184 3.55 -13.10 -7.24
C THR A 184 2.03 -13.01 -7.21
N ASN A 185 1.48 -11.83 -7.46
CA ASN A 185 0.04 -11.62 -7.44
C ASN A 185 -0.43 -10.95 -8.73
N SER A 186 -1.34 -11.63 -9.42
CA SER A 186 -2.11 -11.10 -10.57
C SER A 186 -1.26 -10.43 -11.66
N LEU A 187 -0.10 -11.00 -11.97
CA LEU A 187 0.74 -10.54 -13.09
C LEU A 187 0.09 -10.97 -14.40
N MET A 188 -0.97 -10.26 -14.80
CA MET A 188 -1.77 -10.59 -15.97
C MET A 188 -1.00 -10.30 -17.27
N ILE A 189 -1.19 -11.16 -18.28
CA ILE A 189 -0.62 -10.96 -19.61
C ILE A 189 -1.37 -9.83 -20.30
N GLY A 190 -0.67 -8.93 -20.96
CA GLY A 190 -1.12 -7.63 -21.43
C GLY A 190 -2.51 -7.55 -22.06
N MET A 191 -2.88 -8.48 -22.96
CA MET A 191 -4.23 -8.45 -23.55
C MET A 191 -5.37 -8.75 -22.57
N PHE A 192 -5.03 -9.37 -21.42
CA PHE A 192 -5.98 -9.68 -20.31
C PHE A 192 -5.80 -8.73 -19.11
N ASP A 193 -4.88 -7.77 -19.19
CA ASP A 193 -4.60 -6.83 -18.11
C ASP A 193 -5.54 -5.63 -18.15
N ASN A 194 -6.80 -5.90 -17.84
CA ASN A 194 -7.89 -4.93 -17.81
C ASN A 194 -8.91 -5.29 -16.71
N GLN A 195 -9.75 -4.33 -16.34
CA GLN A 195 -10.69 -4.46 -15.23
C GLN A 195 -11.72 -5.59 -15.39
N GLU A 196 -12.19 -5.83 -16.60
CA GLU A 196 -13.21 -6.86 -16.88
C GLU A 196 -12.61 -8.27 -16.65
N GLU A 197 -11.47 -8.54 -17.28
CA GLU A 197 -10.78 -9.82 -17.12
C GLU A 197 -10.27 -10.04 -15.70
N TRP A 198 -9.82 -8.98 -15.03
CA TRP A 198 -9.44 -9.07 -13.63
C TRP A 198 -10.62 -9.46 -12.73
N LYS A 199 -11.80 -8.81 -12.88
CA LYS A 199 -13.01 -9.15 -12.13
C LYS A 199 -13.39 -10.61 -12.34
N ARG A 200 -13.38 -11.07 -13.58
CA ARG A 200 -13.63 -12.47 -13.94
C ARG A 200 -12.59 -13.39 -13.28
N ALA A 201 -11.31 -13.13 -13.44
CA ALA A 201 -10.22 -13.95 -12.89
C ALA A 201 -10.29 -14.04 -11.35
N THR A 202 -10.67 -12.97 -10.67
CA THR A 202 -10.88 -12.96 -9.22
C THR A 202 -12.08 -13.79 -8.82
N ALA A 203 -13.20 -13.66 -9.53
CA ALA A 203 -14.42 -14.40 -9.21
C ALA A 203 -14.27 -15.91 -9.43
N ILE A 204 -13.53 -16.34 -10.46
CA ILE A 204 -13.22 -17.77 -10.68
C ILE A 204 -12.07 -18.30 -9.82
N GLY A 205 -11.46 -17.47 -8.96
CA GLY A 205 -10.46 -17.88 -7.97
C GLY A 205 -9.07 -18.13 -8.54
N VAL A 206 -8.59 -17.33 -9.48
CA VAL A 206 -7.24 -17.44 -10.07
C VAL A 206 -6.40 -16.18 -9.95
N ALA A 207 -6.99 -15.05 -9.58
CA ALA A 207 -6.28 -13.80 -9.34
C ALA A 207 -6.47 -13.31 -7.90
N ASN A 208 -5.39 -12.82 -7.29
CA ASN A 208 -5.40 -12.16 -5.99
C ASN A 208 -4.87 -10.75 -6.15
N TYR A 209 -5.72 -9.75 -5.92
CA TYR A 209 -5.24 -8.36 -5.90
C TYR A 209 -4.49 -8.10 -4.59
N GLY A 210 -3.26 -8.60 -4.56
CA GLY A 210 -2.34 -8.47 -3.44
C GLY A 210 -1.73 -7.07 -3.35
N GLN A 211 -2.56 -6.04 -3.36
CA GLN A 211 -2.13 -4.64 -3.36
C GLN A 211 -0.97 -4.40 -2.38
N MET A 212 0.22 -4.08 -2.91
CA MET A 212 1.42 -3.72 -2.17
C MET A 212 1.66 -4.58 -0.90
N THR A 213 1.76 -3.95 0.27
CA THR A 213 2.03 -4.62 1.55
C THR A 213 0.90 -5.50 2.05
N ALA A 214 -0.31 -5.40 1.53
CA ALA A 214 -1.38 -6.35 1.83
C ALA A 214 -1.03 -7.75 1.31
N GLY A 215 -0.78 -7.88 0.02
CA GLY A 215 -0.39 -9.13 -0.61
C GLY A 215 1.04 -9.57 -0.33
N GLY A 216 1.93 -8.64 0.01
CA GLY A 216 3.31 -8.91 0.44
C GLY A 216 3.48 -9.16 1.94
N TRP A 217 2.41 -9.15 2.71
CA TRP A 217 2.38 -9.40 4.16
C TRP A 217 3.24 -8.44 4.99
N MET A 218 3.45 -7.21 4.52
CA MET A 218 4.31 -6.22 5.19
C MET A 218 3.53 -5.00 5.71
N TYR A 219 2.20 -5.05 5.76
CA TYR A 219 1.40 -3.97 6.32
C TYR A 219 1.55 -3.90 7.86
N ILE A 220 1.81 -2.73 8.38
CA ILE A 220 2.06 -2.47 9.81
C ILE A 220 0.96 -1.61 10.45
N GLY A 221 -0.21 -1.61 9.85
CA GLY A 221 -1.28 -0.70 10.24
C GLY A 221 -1.11 0.70 9.63
N PRO A 222 -2.02 1.62 9.98
CA PRO A 222 -2.07 2.94 9.35
C PRO A 222 -0.88 3.86 9.66
N GLN A 223 -0.01 3.55 10.63
CA GLN A 223 1.17 4.37 10.93
C GLN A 223 2.12 4.50 9.72
N GLY A 224 2.15 3.49 8.82
CA GLY A 224 2.98 3.54 7.61
C GLY A 224 2.63 4.73 6.72
N ILE A 225 1.34 4.94 6.52
CA ILE A 225 0.85 6.06 5.72
C ILE A 225 0.87 7.39 6.51
N VAL A 226 0.86 7.37 7.85
CA VAL A 226 1.01 8.61 8.63
C VAL A 226 2.36 9.26 8.32
N HIS A 227 3.45 8.50 8.29
CA HIS A 227 4.76 9.03 7.94
C HIS A 227 4.82 9.52 6.48
N GLY A 228 4.25 8.75 5.55
CA GLY A 228 4.17 9.16 4.14
C GLY A 228 3.39 10.45 3.96
N THR A 229 2.24 10.59 4.62
CA THR A 229 1.42 11.80 4.58
C THR A 229 2.13 12.98 5.26
N TYR A 230 2.71 12.76 6.44
CA TYR A 230 3.53 13.77 7.14
C TYR A 230 4.63 14.31 6.23
N SER A 231 5.43 13.42 5.63
CA SER A 231 6.51 13.80 4.71
C SER A 231 5.99 14.53 3.48
N THR A 232 4.85 14.09 2.93
CA THR A 232 4.24 14.72 1.74
C THR A 232 3.78 16.14 2.03
N ILE A 233 2.93 16.35 3.05
CA ILE A 233 2.36 17.67 3.32
C ILE A 233 3.41 18.66 3.83
N LEU A 234 4.39 18.21 4.62
CA LEU A 234 5.48 19.05 5.09
C LEU A 234 6.36 19.53 3.91
N ASN A 235 6.69 18.64 2.98
CA ASN A 235 7.46 19.00 1.80
C ASN A 235 6.63 19.81 0.77
N ALA A 236 5.33 19.57 0.65
CA ALA A 236 4.43 20.44 -0.11
C ALA A 236 4.46 21.89 0.45
N GLY A 237 4.41 22.04 1.77
CA GLY A 237 4.54 23.33 2.44
C GLY A 237 5.88 24.01 2.16
N ARG A 238 6.98 23.26 2.19
CA ARG A 238 8.32 23.78 1.86
C ARG A 238 8.41 24.26 0.40
N LEU A 239 7.88 23.48 -0.52
CA LEU A 239 7.93 23.77 -1.96
C LEU A 239 7.00 24.90 -2.40
N LYS A 240 5.79 24.95 -1.85
CA LYS A 240 4.71 25.81 -2.39
C LYS A 240 4.34 26.98 -1.48
N LEU A 241 4.57 26.86 -0.16
CA LEU A 241 4.17 27.87 0.82
C LEU A 241 5.39 28.62 1.42
N GLY A 242 6.61 28.36 0.94
CA GLY A 242 7.82 29.01 1.40
C GLY A 242 8.21 28.67 2.84
N ILE A 243 7.81 27.54 3.36
CA ILE A 243 8.19 27.07 4.71
C ILE A 243 9.69 26.71 4.69
N PRO A 244 10.49 27.18 5.67
CA PRO A 244 11.90 26.81 5.79
C PRO A 244 12.08 25.29 5.95
N LYS A 245 13.26 24.76 5.60
CA LYS A 245 13.57 23.32 5.73
C LYS A 245 13.40 22.80 7.17
N GLU A 246 13.64 23.64 8.16
CA GLU A 246 13.47 23.33 9.60
C GLU A 246 12.08 23.69 10.14
N GLY A 247 11.21 24.29 9.30
CA GLY A 247 9.87 24.74 9.66
C GLY A 247 8.84 23.62 9.63
N ASN A 248 7.63 23.96 10.10
CA ASN A 248 6.46 23.10 10.10
C ASN A 248 5.23 23.82 9.51
N LEU A 249 4.06 23.16 9.50
CA LEU A 249 2.82 23.70 8.93
C LEU A 249 2.04 24.63 9.88
N LYS A 250 2.65 25.21 10.88
CA LYS A 250 1.97 26.13 11.80
C LYS A 250 1.27 27.28 11.05
N GLY A 251 -0.04 27.44 11.32
CA GLY A 251 -0.84 28.49 10.68
C GLY A 251 -1.23 28.16 9.22
N LYS A 252 -1.11 26.88 8.79
CA LYS A 252 -1.48 26.42 7.45
C LYS A 252 -2.67 25.48 7.49
N LEU A 253 -3.58 25.62 6.52
CA LEU A 253 -4.79 24.80 6.36
C LEU A 253 -4.60 23.79 5.25
N PHE A 254 -4.75 22.50 5.61
CA PHE A 254 -4.81 21.38 4.69
C PHE A 254 -6.24 20.82 4.61
N VAL A 255 -6.80 20.71 3.41
CA VAL A 255 -8.12 20.11 3.19
C VAL A 255 -7.97 18.85 2.34
N THR A 256 -8.67 17.78 2.73
CA THR A 256 -8.60 16.50 2.03
C THR A 256 -9.83 15.63 2.34
N SER A 257 -9.87 14.41 1.81
CA SER A 257 -10.95 13.45 2.03
C SER A 257 -10.45 12.05 2.33
N GLY A 258 -11.28 11.30 3.05
CA GLY A 258 -11.08 9.91 3.43
C GLY A 258 -10.46 9.72 4.82
N LEU A 259 -11.08 8.82 5.62
CA LEU A 259 -10.59 8.34 6.92
C LEU A 259 -10.56 6.81 7.01
N GLY A 260 -10.49 6.14 5.84
CA GLY A 260 -10.42 4.68 5.73
C GLY A 260 -9.09 4.06 6.20
N GLY A 261 -8.71 2.94 5.62
CA GLY A 261 -7.49 2.21 6.00
C GLY A 261 -6.22 3.01 5.76
N MET A 262 -6.02 3.52 4.54
CA MET A 262 -4.86 4.35 4.19
C MET A 262 -5.11 5.83 4.50
N SER A 263 -6.22 6.37 4.05
CA SER A 263 -6.56 7.79 4.22
C SER A 263 -6.79 8.20 5.68
N GLY A 264 -7.10 7.26 6.57
CA GLY A 264 -7.27 7.53 8.00
C GLY A 264 -6.06 8.14 8.71
N ALA A 265 -4.91 8.10 8.07
CA ALA A 265 -3.67 8.69 8.57
C ALA A 265 -3.60 10.23 8.45
N GLN A 266 -4.41 10.84 7.59
CA GLN A 266 -4.26 12.25 7.19
C GLN A 266 -4.44 13.23 8.37
N GLY A 267 -5.43 12.99 9.23
CA GLY A 267 -5.66 13.81 10.41
C GLY A 267 -4.46 13.82 11.36
N LYS A 268 -3.94 12.63 11.69
CA LYS A 268 -2.75 12.50 12.55
C LYS A 268 -1.51 13.12 11.93
N ALA A 269 -1.32 12.92 10.63
CA ALA A 269 -0.17 13.46 9.91
C ALA A 269 -0.13 15.00 9.91
N VAL A 270 -1.26 15.66 9.70
CA VAL A 270 -1.30 17.14 9.69
C VAL A 270 -1.05 17.70 11.08
N GLU A 271 -1.55 17.06 12.15
CA GLU A 271 -1.24 17.47 13.52
C GLU A 271 0.25 17.33 13.85
N ILE A 272 0.88 16.19 13.48
CA ILE A 272 2.32 16.00 13.68
C ILE A 272 3.13 17.02 12.87
N ALA A 273 2.67 17.39 11.68
CA ALA A 273 3.29 18.44 10.88
C ALA A 273 3.05 19.85 11.41
N GLY A 274 2.27 20.03 12.48
CA GLY A 274 1.99 21.31 13.13
C GLY A 274 0.91 22.14 12.45
N GLY A 275 0.15 21.57 11.51
CA GLY A 275 -0.90 22.23 10.75
C GLY A 275 -2.32 21.99 11.27
N VAL A 276 -3.28 22.65 10.63
CA VAL A 276 -4.70 22.40 10.80
C VAL A 276 -5.25 21.66 9.58
N GLY A 277 -5.99 20.57 9.79
CA GLY A 277 -6.59 19.78 8.72
C GLY A 277 -8.09 19.66 8.83
N ILE A 278 -8.79 19.71 7.67
CA ILE A 278 -10.19 19.30 7.56
C ILE A 278 -10.24 18.09 6.64
N ILE A 279 -10.79 16.99 7.14
CA ILE A 279 -10.85 15.72 6.43
C ILE A 279 -12.33 15.32 6.26
N ALA A 280 -12.82 15.30 5.00
CA ALA A 280 -14.18 14.84 4.71
C ALA A 280 -14.25 13.32 4.71
N GLU A 281 -15.26 12.74 5.36
CA GLU A 281 -15.55 11.31 5.37
C GLU A 281 -17.06 11.08 5.43
N VAL A 282 -17.54 10.18 4.59
CA VAL A 282 -18.98 9.87 4.50
C VAL A 282 -19.42 8.71 5.40
N ASP A 283 -18.49 7.89 5.86
CA ASP A 283 -18.72 6.75 6.74
C ASP A 283 -18.46 7.14 8.20
N SER A 284 -19.52 7.34 8.97
CA SER A 284 -19.45 7.72 10.39
C SER A 284 -18.62 6.74 11.23
N SER A 285 -18.63 5.45 10.89
CA SER A 285 -17.88 4.43 11.62
C SER A 285 -16.36 4.58 11.47
N ARG A 286 -15.90 5.12 10.33
CA ARG A 286 -14.49 5.46 10.10
C ARG A 286 -14.10 6.68 10.94
N ILE A 287 -14.97 7.69 11.00
CA ILE A 287 -14.76 8.89 11.85
C ILE A 287 -14.64 8.47 13.31
N GLU A 288 -15.58 7.67 13.82
CA GLU A 288 -15.59 7.18 15.20
C GLU A 288 -14.29 6.41 15.53
N THR A 289 -13.85 5.53 14.61
CA THR A 289 -12.60 4.79 14.76
C THR A 289 -11.41 5.74 14.94
N ARG A 290 -11.26 6.75 14.08
CA ARG A 290 -10.13 7.71 14.14
C ARG A 290 -10.21 8.66 15.30
N TYR A 291 -11.41 9.07 15.68
CA TYR A 291 -11.64 9.89 16.87
C TYR A 291 -11.25 9.13 18.15
N THR A 292 -11.69 7.88 18.29
CA THR A 292 -11.35 7.03 19.44
C THR A 292 -9.85 6.74 19.53
N GLN A 293 -9.16 6.60 18.38
CA GLN A 293 -7.70 6.45 18.31
C GLN A 293 -6.95 7.75 18.63
N GLY A 294 -7.62 8.89 18.74
CA GLY A 294 -6.97 10.21 18.89
C GLY A 294 -6.23 10.67 17.62
N TRP A 295 -6.72 10.26 16.45
CA TRP A 295 -6.16 10.64 15.15
C TRP A 295 -6.94 11.76 14.47
N VAL A 296 -8.10 12.08 15.02
CA VAL A 296 -8.93 13.24 14.73
C VAL A 296 -9.34 13.85 16.04
N SER A 297 -9.23 15.18 16.16
CA SER A 297 -9.45 15.91 17.41
C SER A 297 -10.88 16.46 17.56
N LYS A 298 -11.54 16.73 16.42
CA LYS A 298 -12.89 17.32 16.38
C LYS A 298 -13.71 16.68 15.27
N VAL A 299 -15.04 16.67 15.44
CA VAL A 299 -16.00 16.13 14.47
C VAL A 299 -17.15 17.11 14.29
N THR A 300 -17.60 17.32 13.06
CA THR A 300 -18.79 18.14 12.73
C THR A 300 -19.47 17.61 11.46
N GLU A 301 -20.77 17.88 11.31
CA GLU A 301 -21.58 17.59 10.12
C GLU A 301 -21.81 18.85 9.25
N SER A 302 -21.30 20.00 9.67
CA SER A 302 -21.50 21.28 8.98
C SER A 302 -20.21 21.75 8.31
N PRO A 303 -20.20 21.99 6.98
CA PRO A 303 -19.08 22.62 6.30
C PRO A 303 -18.69 23.97 6.94
N LYS A 304 -19.68 24.79 7.28
CA LYS A 304 -19.46 26.07 7.96
C LYS A 304 -18.72 25.89 9.28
N GLU A 305 -19.20 24.99 10.12
CA GLU A 305 -18.59 24.75 11.45
C GLU A 305 -17.17 24.16 11.29
N ALA A 306 -16.93 23.31 10.29
CA ALA A 306 -15.58 22.78 10.02
C ALA A 306 -14.57 23.90 9.76
N PHE A 307 -14.92 24.87 8.93
CA PHE A 307 -14.05 26.02 8.65
C PHE A 307 -13.98 27.02 9.82
N ASP A 308 -15.07 27.23 10.58
CA ASP A 308 -15.03 28.07 11.78
C ASP A 308 -14.10 27.47 12.85
N LEU A 309 -14.16 26.15 13.07
CA LEU A 309 -13.27 25.44 13.98
C LEU A 309 -11.81 25.53 13.51
N ALA A 310 -11.57 25.32 12.21
CA ALA A 310 -10.22 25.45 11.63
C ALA A 310 -9.66 26.86 11.82
N LYS A 311 -10.44 27.90 11.57
CA LYS A 311 -10.04 29.30 11.76
C LYS A 311 -9.61 29.57 13.19
N VAL A 312 -10.36 29.09 14.17
CA VAL A 312 -10.01 29.26 15.60
C VAL A 312 -8.65 28.65 15.92
N GLU A 313 -8.36 27.44 15.42
CA GLU A 313 -7.08 26.78 15.70
C GLU A 313 -5.91 27.41 14.91
N LEU A 314 -6.15 27.86 13.68
CA LEU A 314 -5.18 28.62 12.91
C LEU A 314 -4.77 29.95 13.62
N GLU A 315 -5.75 30.67 14.19
CA GLU A 315 -5.49 31.91 14.95
C GLU A 315 -4.71 31.66 16.24
N LYS A 316 -4.93 30.51 16.91
CA LYS A 316 -4.13 30.08 18.07
C LYS A 316 -2.74 29.59 17.67
N GLY A 317 -2.58 29.14 16.44
CA GLY A 317 -1.37 28.47 15.97
C GLY A 317 -1.18 27.08 16.58
N GLU A 318 -2.28 26.40 16.92
CA GLU A 318 -2.31 25.04 17.47
C GLU A 318 -2.70 24.03 16.39
N PRO A 319 -2.01 22.87 16.31
CA PRO A 319 -2.35 21.82 15.36
C PRO A 319 -3.68 21.16 15.71
N CYS A 320 -4.49 20.86 14.69
CA CYS A 320 -5.80 20.24 14.90
C CYS A 320 -6.27 19.48 13.66
N ALA A 321 -6.80 18.28 13.85
CA ALA A 321 -7.48 17.51 12.81
C ALA A 321 -9.01 17.53 13.05
N ILE A 322 -9.75 17.98 12.05
CA ILE A 322 -11.20 18.11 12.08
C ILE A 322 -11.80 17.14 11.06
N ALA A 323 -12.59 16.17 11.50
CA ALA A 323 -13.40 15.35 10.60
C ALA A 323 -14.70 16.08 10.25
N PHE A 324 -14.94 16.23 8.97
CA PHE A 324 -16.22 16.64 8.44
C PHE A 324 -17.01 15.39 8.01
N HIS A 325 -18.09 15.05 8.70
CA HIS A 325 -18.97 13.97 8.32
C HIS A 325 -19.85 14.42 7.15
N GLY A 326 -19.41 14.15 5.95
CA GLY A 326 -20.07 14.54 4.71
C GLY A 326 -19.21 14.35 3.48
N ASN A 327 -19.77 14.70 2.34
CA ASN A 327 -19.08 14.57 1.05
C ASN A 327 -18.08 15.72 0.87
N ILE A 328 -16.88 15.40 0.35
CA ILE A 328 -15.86 16.43 0.06
C ILE A 328 -16.36 17.49 -0.90
N VAL A 329 -17.23 17.14 -1.85
CA VAL A 329 -17.80 18.10 -2.81
C VAL A 329 -18.62 19.17 -2.09
N ASP A 330 -19.36 18.82 -1.03
CA ASP A 330 -20.12 19.80 -0.24
C ASP A 330 -19.19 20.74 0.53
N LEU A 331 -18.10 20.21 1.07
CA LEU A 331 -17.08 21.01 1.78
C LEU A 331 -16.41 22.01 0.82
N LEU A 332 -15.98 21.54 -0.36
CA LEU A 332 -15.33 22.41 -1.35
C LEU A 332 -16.31 23.42 -1.98
N GLN A 333 -17.56 23.03 -2.20
CA GLN A 333 -18.59 23.98 -2.66
C GLN A 333 -18.76 25.11 -1.67
N TYR A 334 -18.85 24.79 -0.35
CA TYR A 334 -18.93 25.81 0.68
C TYR A 334 -17.71 26.74 0.69
N ALA A 335 -16.51 26.20 0.50
CA ALA A 335 -15.28 26.99 0.42
C ALA A 335 -15.28 27.95 -0.77
N VAL A 336 -15.73 27.48 -1.94
CA VAL A 336 -15.84 28.31 -3.17
C VAL A 336 -16.86 29.42 -3.00
N ASP A 337 -18.06 29.11 -2.45
CA ASP A 337 -19.18 30.05 -2.31
C ASP A 337 -18.89 31.15 -1.28
N ASN A 338 -18.03 30.87 -0.29
CA ASN A 338 -17.69 31.79 0.80
C ASN A 338 -16.27 32.36 0.70
N ASP A 339 -15.57 32.15 -0.44
CA ASP A 339 -14.20 32.63 -0.71
C ASP A 339 -13.19 32.27 0.41
N ILE A 340 -13.24 31.03 0.89
CA ILE A 340 -12.38 30.56 1.97
C ILE A 340 -11.01 30.19 1.42
N HIS A 341 -9.95 30.72 2.05
CA HIS A 341 -8.59 30.37 1.70
C HIS A 341 -8.20 28.99 2.23
N ILE A 342 -7.62 28.15 1.35
CA ILE A 342 -7.02 26.84 1.65
C ILE A 342 -5.56 26.89 1.18
N ASP A 343 -4.61 26.45 2.01
CA ASP A 343 -3.19 26.45 1.64
C ASP A 343 -2.84 25.23 0.78
N LEU A 344 -3.25 24.02 1.23
CA LEU A 344 -3.00 22.74 0.57
C LEU A 344 -4.29 21.95 0.41
N LEU A 345 -4.51 21.38 -0.76
CA LEU A 345 -5.67 20.56 -1.06
C LEU A 345 -5.24 19.22 -1.68
N SER A 346 -5.86 18.14 -1.27
CA SER A 346 -5.64 16.81 -1.84
C SER A 346 -6.91 15.95 -1.79
N ASP A 347 -6.86 14.78 -2.41
CA ASP A 347 -7.89 13.75 -2.30
C ASP A 347 -7.25 12.37 -2.07
N GLN A 348 -7.80 11.61 -1.11
CA GLN A 348 -7.36 10.24 -0.85
C GLN A 348 -8.54 9.25 -0.77
N THR A 349 -9.61 9.52 -1.51
CA THR A 349 -10.68 8.54 -1.73
C THR A 349 -10.17 7.38 -2.61
N SER A 350 -10.84 6.23 -2.55
CA SER A 350 -10.40 5.03 -3.29
C SER A 350 -10.81 5.08 -4.77
N CYS A 351 -10.38 6.12 -5.48
CA CYS A 351 -10.71 6.34 -6.91
C CYS A 351 -10.09 5.33 -7.87
N HIS A 352 -9.22 4.42 -7.40
CA HIS A 352 -8.78 3.25 -8.17
C HIS A 352 -9.89 2.20 -8.37
N ALA A 353 -10.95 2.25 -7.55
CA ALA A 353 -12.12 1.40 -7.63
C ALA A 353 -13.42 2.21 -7.41
N PRO A 354 -13.65 3.32 -8.16
CA PRO A 354 -14.73 4.25 -7.86
C PRO A 354 -16.10 3.59 -7.99
N TYR A 355 -16.26 2.72 -8.98
CA TYR A 355 -17.52 2.03 -9.30
C TYR A 355 -17.74 0.74 -8.50
N ASP A 356 -16.81 0.37 -7.62
CA ASP A 356 -16.92 -0.78 -6.72
C ASP A 356 -17.03 -0.36 -5.25
N GLY A 357 -17.48 0.89 -5.02
CA GLY A 357 -17.73 1.46 -3.69
C GLY A 357 -16.60 2.35 -3.16
N GLY A 358 -15.56 2.58 -3.95
CA GLY A 358 -14.42 3.41 -3.53
C GLY A 358 -14.70 4.91 -3.51
N TYR A 359 -15.78 5.36 -4.17
CA TYR A 359 -16.19 6.77 -4.21
C TYR A 359 -17.69 6.89 -3.90
N CYS A 360 -18.06 7.82 -3.00
CA CYS A 360 -19.45 8.05 -2.63
C CYS A 360 -20.02 9.23 -3.44
N PRO A 361 -21.13 9.05 -4.18
CA PRO A 361 -21.80 10.15 -4.87
C PRO A 361 -22.28 11.24 -3.91
N GLN A 362 -22.25 12.49 -4.37
CA GLN A 362 -22.84 13.64 -3.65
C GLN A 362 -24.35 13.48 -3.51
N GLY A 363 -24.89 13.89 -2.37
CA GLY A 363 -26.34 13.98 -2.14
C GLY A 363 -27.01 12.69 -1.69
N ILE A 364 -26.23 11.64 -1.40
CA ILE A 364 -26.71 10.38 -0.81
C ILE A 364 -25.82 9.99 0.39
N SER A 365 -26.41 9.27 1.35
CA SER A 365 -25.68 8.77 2.51
C SER A 365 -24.78 7.59 2.14
N PHE A 366 -23.88 7.20 3.06
CA PHE A 366 -23.04 6.02 2.90
C PHE A 366 -23.86 4.72 2.78
N GLU A 367 -24.95 4.61 3.53
CA GLU A 367 -25.89 3.50 3.51
C GLU A 367 -26.64 3.43 2.17
N GLU A 368 -27.23 4.57 1.75
CA GLU A 368 -27.90 4.67 0.44
C GLU A 368 -26.96 4.33 -0.72
N ARG A 369 -25.68 4.79 -0.65
CA ARG A 369 -24.65 4.43 -1.61
C ARG A 369 -24.44 2.91 -1.65
N THR A 370 -24.40 2.25 -0.51
CA THR A 370 -24.16 0.81 -0.42
C THR A 370 -25.34 0.03 -0.99
N GLU A 371 -26.57 0.46 -0.71
CA GLU A 371 -27.77 -0.13 -1.28
C GLU A 371 -27.87 0.08 -2.79
N LEU A 372 -27.55 1.29 -3.27
CA LEU A 372 -27.57 1.62 -4.69
C LEU A 372 -26.53 0.81 -5.48
N LEU A 373 -25.30 0.67 -4.94
CA LEU A 373 -24.26 -0.15 -5.54
C LEU A 373 -24.68 -1.63 -5.66
N ALA A 374 -25.43 -2.15 -4.69
CA ALA A 374 -25.88 -3.53 -4.69
C ALA A 374 -27.07 -3.78 -5.61
N ASN A 375 -27.98 -2.80 -5.79
CA ASN A 375 -29.29 -3.01 -6.42
C ASN A 375 -29.43 -2.33 -7.79
N ASP A 376 -28.70 -1.23 -8.05
CA ASP A 376 -28.76 -0.47 -9.30
C ASP A 376 -27.37 0.13 -9.62
N LYS A 377 -26.52 -0.71 -10.14
CA LYS A 377 -25.13 -0.34 -10.43
C LYS A 377 -25.01 0.70 -11.55
N GLU A 378 -25.92 0.71 -12.53
CA GLU A 378 -25.90 1.68 -13.63
C GLU A 378 -26.17 3.09 -13.08
N LYS A 379 -27.18 3.22 -12.24
CA LYS A 379 -27.50 4.49 -11.56
C LYS A 379 -26.38 4.93 -10.63
N PHE A 380 -25.74 3.98 -9.93
CA PHE A 380 -24.59 4.27 -9.08
C PHE A 380 -23.43 4.87 -9.90
N ILE A 381 -23.08 4.27 -11.04
CA ILE A 381 -22.02 4.77 -11.93
C ILE A 381 -22.35 6.18 -12.42
N GLU A 382 -23.58 6.43 -12.90
CA GLU A 382 -24.01 7.76 -13.35
C GLU A 382 -23.80 8.84 -12.28
N LEU A 383 -24.16 8.54 -11.02
CA LEU A 383 -24.01 9.48 -9.92
C LEU A 383 -22.54 9.69 -9.52
N VAL A 384 -21.72 8.64 -9.56
CA VAL A 384 -20.27 8.73 -9.33
C VAL A 384 -19.63 9.63 -10.38
N ASP A 385 -19.91 9.41 -11.67
CA ASP A 385 -19.34 10.22 -12.76
C ASP A 385 -19.69 11.70 -12.60
N LYS A 386 -20.96 11.99 -12.36
CA LYS A 386 -21.44 13.36 -12.13
C LYS A 386 -20.71 14.02 -10.95
N THR A 387 -20.50 13.27 -9.87
CA THR A 387 -19.85 13.79 -8.67
C THR A 387 -18.36 14.01 -8.89
N LEU A 388 -17.67 13.09 -9.57
CA LEU A 388 -16.25 13.24 -9.92
C LEU A 388 -16.02 14.49 -10.80
N LEU A 389 -16.87 14.73 -11.78
CA LEU A 389 -16.79 15.92 -12.63
C LEU A 389 -17.02 17.22 -11.83
N LYS A 390 -17.98 17.21 -10.91
CA LYS A 390 -18.23 18.36 -10.01
C LYS A 390 -17.07 18.59 -9.04
N HIS A 391 -16.49 17.52 -8.49
CA HIS A 391 -15.31 17.59 -7.62
C HIS A 391 -14.12 18.24 -8.35
N PHE A 392 -13.87 17.79 -9.59
CA PHE A 392 -12.82 18.37 -10.42
C PHE A 392 -13.06 19.86 -10.73
N GLU A 393 -14.30 20.27 -11.07
CA GLU A 393 -14.66 21.67 -11.29
C GLU A 393 -14.30 22.55 -10.09
N LEU A 394 -14.65 22.11 -8.86
CA LEU A 394 -14.38 22.84 -7.64
C LEU A 394 -12.87 22.93 -7.33
N ILE A 395 -12.12 21.84 -7.54
CA ILE A 395 -10.66 21.85 -7.42
C ILE A 395 -10.05 22.88 -8.38
N LYS A 396 -10.51 22.91 -9.64
CA LYS A 396 -10.02 23.86 -10.65
C LYS A 396 -10.28 25.32 -10.24
N ILE A 397 -11.49 25.61 -9.74
CA ILE A 397 -11.83 26.97 -9.23
C ILE A 397 -10.88 27.37 -8.08
N LEU A 398 -10.63 26.46 -7.13
CA LEU A 398 -9.75 26.72 -5.99
C LEU A 398 -8.30 26.86 -6.44
N HIS A 399 -7.84 26.02 -7.35
CA HIS A 399 -6.52 26.08 -7.95
C HIS A 399 -6.27 27.43 -8.65
N ASP A 400 -7.24 27.91 -9.44
CA ASP A 400 -7.17 29.20 -10.13
C ASP A 400 -7.12 30.38 -9.13
N LYS A 401 -7.56 30.18 -7.89
CA LYS A 401 -7.42 31.12 -6.75
C LYS A 401 -6.10 30.96 -5.99
N GLY A 402 -5.20 30.05 -6.43
CA GLY A 402 -3.87 29.86 -5.85
C GLY A 402 -3.76 28.73 -4.83
N VAL A 403 -4.79 27.89 -4.65
CA VAL A 403 -4.71 26.69 -3.82
C VAL A 403 -3.84 25.65 -4.52
N TYR A 404 -2.85 25.11 -3.82
CA TYR A 404 -2.05 24.02 -4.36
C TYR A 404 -2.76 22.67 -4.17
N PHE A 405 -3.16 22.07 -5.28
CA PHE A 405 -3.74 20.71 -5.31
C PHE A 405 -2.73 19.69 -5.81
N PHE A 406 -2.71 18.51 -5.19
CA PHE A 406 -1.99 17.32 -5.65
C PHE A 406 -2.84 16.06 -5.45
N ASP A 407 -2.82 15.15 -6.41
CA ASP A 407 -3.43 13.82 -6.27
C ASP A 407 -2.58 12.96 -5.33
N TYR A 408 -3.20 12.41 -4.27
CA TYR A 408 -2.50 11.56 -3.31
C TYR A 408 -2.30 10.11 -3.80
N GLY A 409 -2.48 9.85 -5.09
CA GLY A 409 -2.10 8.59 -5.71
C GLY A 409 -3.15 7.48 -5.67
N ASN A 410 -4.41 7.81 -5.43
CA ASN A 410 -5.54 6.87 -5.51
C ASN A 410 -6.33 6.96 -6.82
N SER A 411 -5.70 7.48 -7.85
CA SER A 411 -6.25 7.57 -9.22
C SER A 411 -7.43 8.54 -9.39
N PHE A 412 -7.52 9.59 -8.58
CA PHE A 412 -8.56 10.61 -8.74
C PHE A 412 -8.57 11.21 -10.15
N MET A 413 -7.43 11.67 -10.65
CA MET A 413 -7.32 12.28 -11.96
C MET A 413 -7.73 11.32 -13.09
N LYS A 414 -7.33 10.05 -12.99
CA LYS A 414 -7.72 9.02 -13.96
C LYS A 414 -9.22 8.73 -13.89
N ALA A 415 -9.81 8.70 -12.70
CA ALA A 415 -11.24 8.49 -12.51
C ALA A 415 -12.07 9.65 -13.12
N VAL A 416 -11.64 10.89 -12.92
CA VAL A 416 -12.26 12.07 -13.56
C VAL A 416 -12.16 11.98 -15.08
N TYR A 417 -10.99 11.59 -15.61
CA TYR A 417 -10.82 11.40 -17.06
C TYR A 417 -11.75 10.32 -17.61
N ASP A 418 -11.89 9.18 -16.93
CA ASP A 418 -12.77 8.07 -17.30
C ASP A 418 -14.24 8.46 -17.19
N ALA A 419 -14.63 9.29 -16.23
CA ALA A 419 -15.96 9.87 -16.08
C ALA A 419 -16.34 10.91 -17.19
N GLY A 420 -15.41 11.20 -18.10
CA GLY A 420 -15.62 12.10 -19.23
C GLY A 420 -14.97 13.49 -19.10
N GLY A 421 -14.31 13.81 -17.98
CA GLY A 421 -13.58 15.06 -17.74
C GLY A 421 -12.25 15.11 -18.50
N LYS A 422 -12.26 15.08 -19.82
CA LYS A 422 -11.05 14.99 -20.67
C LYS A 422 -10.07 16.14 -20.47
N GLU A 423 -10.56 17.31 -20.09
CA GLU A 423 -9.78 18.52 -19.82
C GLU A 423 -8.82 18.40 -18.62
N ILE A 424 -8.94 17.34 -17.81
CA ILE A 424 -7.96 17.03 -16.75
C ILE A 424 -6.64 16.50 -17.32
N SER A 425 -6.62 15.97 -18.54
CA SER A 425 -5.38 15.57 -19.22
C SER A 425 -4.65 16.79 -19.79
N LYS A 426 -3.31 16.75 -19.82
CA LYS A 426 -2.48 17.88 -20.28
C LYS A 426 -2.76 18.28 -21.72
N ASN A 427 -3.04 17.31 -22.59
CA ASN A 427 -3.34 17.56 -24.02
C ASN A 427 -4.84 17.68 -24.32
N GLY A 428 -5.74 17.46 -23.34
CA GLY A 428 -7.18 17.50 -23.49
C GLY A 428 -7.79 16.35 -24.33
N ILE A 429 -6.97 15.39 -24.76
CA ILE A 429 -7.35 14.30 -25.67
C ILE A 429 -7.23 12.94 -24.99
N ASP A 430 -6.03 12.63 -24.47
CA ASP A 430 -5.73 11.36 -23.79
C ASP A 430 -4.81 11.59 -22.57
N GLU A 431 -4.60 10.53 -21.81
CA GLU A 431 -3.78 10.57 -20.58
C GLU A 431 -2.28 10.32 -20.79
N LYS A 432 -1.81 10.16 -22.03
CA LYS A 432 -0.42 9.76 -22.31
C LYS A 432 0.61 10.76 -21.81
N ASP A 433 0.29 12.05 -21.91
CA ASP A 433 1.16 13.12 -21.45
C ASP A 433 0.95 13.47 -19.96
N GLY A 434 0.12 12.70 -19.26
CA GLY A 434 -0.26 12.92 -17.86
C GLY A 434 -1.38 13.93 -17.68
N PHE A 435 -1.52 14.44 -16.45
CA PHE A 435 -2.62 15.28 -16.00
C PHE A 435 -2.17 16.70 -15.67
N ILE A 436 -3.11 17.65 -15.70
CA ILE A 436 -2.84 19.08 -15.41
C ILE A 436 -2.43 19.32 -13.95
N PHE A 437 -2.87 18.44 -13.03
CA PHE A 437 -2.43 18.47 -11.65
C PHE A 437 -1.35 17.40 -11.42
N PRO A 438 -0.36 17.64 -10.57
CA PRO A 438 0.67 16.66 -10.25
C PRO A 438 0.14 15.59 -9.30
N SER A 439 0.73 14.39 -9.36
CA SER A 439 0.65 13.46 -8.24
C SER A 439 1.60 13.90 -7.12
N TYR A 440 1.33 13.43 -5.89
CA TYR A 440 2.21 13.71 -4.74
C TYR A 440 3.65 13.22 -4.94
N VAL A 441 3.89 12.24 -5.79
CA VAL A 441 5.24 11.78 -6.13
C VAL A 441 5.86 12.67 -7.21
N GLU A 442 5.10 13.11 -8.22
CA GLU A 442 5.62 13.89 -9.34
C GLU A 442 6.31 15.16 -8.88
N ASP A 443 5.64 15.94 -8.02
CA ASP A 443 6.14 17.25 -7.56
C ASP A 443 6.84 17.20 -6.20
N ILE A 444 6.44 16.26 -5.32
CA ILE A 444 6.83 16.32 -3.92
C ILE A 444 7.80 15.19 -3.56
N LEU A 445 7.31 13.95 -3.43
CA LEU A 445 8.16 12.87 -2.93
C LEU A 445 9.27 12.44 -3.90
N GLY A 446 9.02 12.50 -5.21
CA GLY A 446 10.02 12.20 -6.22
C GLY A 446 11.26 13.09 -6.04
N PRO A 447 11.15 14.41 -6.27
CA PRO A 447 12.28 15.33 -6.19
C PRO A 447 12.85 15.52 -4.78
N GLN A 448 12.03 15.41 -3.73
CA GLN A 448 12.47 15.75 -2.36
C GLN A 448 12.97 14.55 -1.57
N LEU A 449 12.58 13.33 -1.95
CA LEU A 449 12.89 12.10 -1.22
C LEU A 449 13.43 11.00 -2.14
N PHE A 450 12.68 10.53 -3.14
CA PHE A 450 13.07 9.37 -3.93
C PHE A 450 14.34 9.59 -4.75
N ASP A 451 14.55 10.77 -5.30
CA ASP A 451 15.77 11.12 -6.04
C ASP A 451 17.02 11.08 -5.13
N PHE A 452 16.84 11.25 -3.83
CA PHE A 452 17.90 11.09 -2.82
C PHE A 452 17.97 9.69 -2.21
N GLY A 453 17.12 8.76 -2.65
CA GLY A 453 17.05 7.41 -2.11
C GLY A 453 16.25 7.28 -0.81
N TYR A 454 15.61 8.34 -0.33
CA TYR A 454 14.74 8.26 0.85
C TYR A 454 13.39 7.69 0.49
N GLY A 455 13.01 6.61 1.14
CA GLY A 455 11.73 5.95 0.95
C GLY A 455 11.29 5.14 2.16
N PRO A 456 10.04 4.64 2.16
CA PRO A 456 9.41 3.99 3.31
C PRO A 456 10.10 2.67 3.68
N PHE A 457 10.70 2.66 4.83
CA PHE A 457 11.42 1.55 5.45
C PHE A 457 10.80 1.26 6.81
N ARG A 458 10.49 0.02 7.10
CA ARG A 458 9.74 -0.38 8.31
C ARG A 458 10.29 -1.59 8.99
N TRP A 459 9.98 -1.72 10.30
CA TRP A 459 10.29 -2.91 11.08
C TRP A 459 9.17 -3.27 12.04
N VAL A 460 9.13 -4.55 12.40
CA VAL A 460 8.22 -5.14 13.36
C VAL A 460 9.02 -5.92 14.38
N CYS A 461 8.85 -5.61 15.66
CA CYS A 461 9.41 -6.39 16.77
C CYS A 461 8.56 -7.65 16.96
N LEU A 462 9.07 -8.80 16.48
CA LEU A 462 8.32 -10.06 16.44
C LEU A 462 8.06 -10.67 17.83
N SER A 463 8.75 -10.17 18.85
CA SER A 463 8.46 -10.51 20.26
C SER A 463 7.10 -9.99 20.74
N GLY A 464 6.50 -9.01 20.01
CA GLY A 464 5.29 -8.31 20.42
C GLY A 464 5.50 -7.38 21.64
N LYS A 465 6.73 -7.19 22.12
CA LYS A 465 7.03 -6.39 23.31
C LYS A 465 7.26 -4.93 22.95
N ARG A 466 6.57 -4.02 23.66
CA ARG A 466 6.77 -2.58 23.52
C ARG A 466 8.20 -2.15 23.86
N GLU A 467 8.83 -2.81 24.84
CA GLU A 467 10.21 -2.54 25.25
C GLU A 467 11.19 -2.75 24.09
N ASP A 468 10.98 -3.77 23.25
CA ASP A 468 11.81 -4.02 22.08
C ASP A 468 11.63 -2.91 21.03
N LEU A 469 10.40 -2.41 20.85
CA LEU A 469 10.15 -1.28 19.96
C LEU A 469 10.85 -0.01 20.44
N ILE A 470 10.78 0.32 21.73
CA ILE A 470 11.48 1.49 22.30
C ILE A 470 12.99 1.37 22.11
N LYS A 471 13.57 0.17 22.33
CA LYS A 471 15.00 -0.05 22.10
C LYS A 471 15.39 0.12 20.63
N THR A 472 14.56 -0.38 19.71
CA THR A 472 14.81 -0.21 18.27
C THR A 472 14.65 1.24 17.82
N ASP A 473 13.69 2.01 18.38
CA ASP A 473 13.57 3.44 18.13
C ASP A 473 14.85 4.20 18.53
N HIS A 474 15.37 3.94 19.74
CA HIS A 474 16.64 4.54 20.20
C HIS A 474 17.81 4.15 19.31
N ALA A 475 17.94 2.87 18.95
CA ALA A 475 19.01 2.40 18.08
C ALA A 475 18.93 3.00 16.67
N ALA A 476 17.72 3.22 16.13
CA ALA A 476 17.53 3.91 14.85
C ALA A 476 17.98 5.38 14.95
N MET A 477 17.62 6.10 16.03
CA MET A 477 18.07 7.47 16.25
C MET A 477 19.60 7.59 16.35
N GLU A 478 20.28 6.62 16.94
CA GLU A 478 21.77 6.58 16.99
C GLU A 478 22.41 6.42 15.61
N CYS A 479 21.69 5.81 14.65
CA CYS A 479 22.17 5.60 13.29
C CYS A 479 21.87 6.80 12.33
N ILE A 480 21.08 7.78 12.78
CA ILE A 480 20.65 8.92 11.96
C ILE A 480 21.38 10.17 12.44
N ASP A 481 22.14 10.81 11.54
CA ASP A 481 22.70 12.14 11.77
C ASP A 481 21.72 13.23 11.32
N PRO A 482 21.02 13.91 12.24
CA PRO A 482 20.02 14.92 11.89
C PRO A 482 20.58 16.18 11.25
N GLU A 483 21.93 16.36 11.28
CA GLU A 483 22.59 17.52 10.68
C GLU A 483 23.07 17.26 9.23
N ARG A 484 23.06 16.00 8.77
CA ARG A 484 23.48 15.64 7.40
C ARG A 484 22.56 16.21 6.34
N ARG A 485 21.24 15.99 6.50
CA ARG A 485 20.20 16.47 5.58
C ARG A 485 18.90 16.74 6.35
N TYR A 486 18.05 17.61 5.83
CA TYR A 486 16.75 17.88 6.48
C TYR A 486 15.83 16.64 6.51
N GLN A 487 15.96 15.70 5.56
CA GLN A 487 15.24 14.42 5.58
C GLN A 487 15.64 13.57 6.79
N ASP A 488 16.93 13.53 7.12
CA ASP A 488 17.41 12.82 8.32
C ASP A 488 16.89 13.49 9.60
N ARG A 489 16.86 14.82 9.62
CA ARG A 489 16.29 15.58 10.74
C ARG A 489 14.79 15.29 10.93
N ASP A 490 14.01 15.25 9.85
CA ASP A 490 12.59 14.90 9.88
C ASP A 490 12.38 13.49 10.43
N ASN A 491 13.18 12.52 10.01
CA ASN A 491 13.16 11.15 10.49
C ASN A 491 13.54 11.05 11.98
N TRP A 492 14.56 11.78 12.40
CA TRP A 492 15.00 11.79 13.78
C TRP A 492 13.92 12.37 14.70
N ILE A 493 13.28 13.47 14.32
CA ILE A 493 12.14 14.07 15.05
C ILE A 493 10.96 13.11 15.08
N TRP A 494 10.65 12.48 13.95
CA TRP A 494 9.57 11.50 13.84
C TRP A 494 9.72 10.35 14.85
N ILE A 495 10.90 9.72 14.92
CA ILE A 495 11.15 8.62 15.86
C ILE A 495 11.19 9.12 17.31
N ARG A 496 11.83 10.26 17.58
CA ARG A 496 11.86 10.85 18.92
C ARG A 496 10.45 11.02 19.51
N ASP A 497 9.52 11.45 18.68
CA ASP A 497 8.14 11.79 19.11
C ASP A 497 7.16 10.64 18.87
N ALA A 498 7.59 9.47 18.38
CA ALA A 498 6.72 8.36 17.97
C ALA A 498 5.85 7.83 19.12
N GLU A 499 6.40 7.65 20.30
CA GLU A 499 5.63 7.21 21.50
C GLU A 499 4.56 8.24 21.90
N LYS A 500 4.91 9.52 21.92
CA LYS A 500 3.99 10.63 22.19
C LYS A 500 2.83 10.66 21.19
N ASN A 501 3.11 10.32 19.94
CA ASN A 501 2.13 10.36 18.86
C ASN A 501 1.21 9.12 18.84
N ASN A 502 1.47 8.10 19.65
CA ASN A 502 0.65 6.89 19.77
C ASN A 502 0.31 6.26 18.41
N LEU A 503 1.33 5.88 17.64
CA LEU A 503 1.21 5.48 16.24
C LEU A 503 0.94 3.98 16.03
N VAL A 504 1.19 3.14 17.05
CA VAL A 504 1.07 1.68 16.95
C VAL A 504 -0.39 1.26 16.90
N VAL A 505 -0.74 0.52 15.84
CA VAL A 505 -2.02 -0.18 15.70
C VAL A 505 -1.70 -1.60 15.23
N GLY A 506 -2.18 -2.61 15.93
CA GLY A 506 -1.82 -4.01 15.71
C GLY A 506 -0.48 -4.34 16.38
N THR A 507 0.46 -4.92 15.65
CA THR A 507 1.76 -5.35 16.20
C THR A 507 2.72 -4.18 16.48
N GLN A 508 3.77 -4.43 17.29
CA GLN A 508 4.79 -3.45 17.66
C GLN A 508 5.69 -3.13 16.46
N ALA A 509 5.40 -2.05 15.77
CA ALA A 509 6.03 -1.68 14.51
C ALA A 509 6.37 -0.19 14.41
N ARG A 510 7.32 0.13 13.52
CA ARG A 510 7.74 1.50 13.21
C ARG A 510 8.07 1.66 11.72
N ILE A 511 8.05 2.90 11.23
CA ILE A 511 8.43 3.28 9.88
C ILE A 511 9.30 4.53 9.90
N LEU A 512 10.19 4.61 8.90
CA LEU A 512 10.98 5.80 8.53
C LEU A 512 10.99 5.94 7.01
N TYR A 513 11.25 7.15 6.50
CA TYR A 513 11.71 7.36 5.13
C TYR A 513 13.21 7.55 5.13
N GLN A 514 13.97 6.48 4.90
CA GLN A 514 15.43 6.49 5.03
C GLN A 514 16.12 6.05 3.74
N ASP A 515 17.35 6.56 3.52
CA ASP A 515 18.19 6.26 2.36
C ASP A 515 18.90 4.89 2.46
N ALA A 516 19.63 4.52 1.41
CA ALA A 516 20.30 3.23 1.30
C ALA A 516 21.23 2.91 2.48
N MET A 517 22.07 3.87 2.86
CA MET A 517 23.05 3.66 3.92
C MET A 517 22.41 3.69 5.31
N GLY A 518 21.45 4.60 5.53
CA GLY A 518 20.68 4.65 6.76
C GLY A 518 19.92 3.34 7.01
N ARG A 519 19.23 2.81 5.99
CA ARG A 519 18.56 1.50 6.09
C ARG A 519 19.53 0.38 6.43
N THR A 520 20.69 0.35 5.78
CA THR A 520 21.72 -0.67 6.01
C THR A 520 22.24 -0.60 7.44
N ASN A 521 22.59 0.60 7.92
CA ASN A 521 23.15 0.78 9.27
C ASN A 521 22.14 0.43 10.37
N ILE A 522 20.89 0.86 10.22
CA ILE A 522 19.80 0.53 11.15
C ILE A 522 19.58 -0.99 11.18
N ALA A 523 19.49 -1.63 10.01
CA ALA A 523 19.28 -3.07 9.90
C ALA A 523 20.40 -3.88 10.57
N LEU A 524 21.67 -3.53 10.31
CA LEU A 524 22.82 -4.16 10.93
C LEU A 524 22.84 -3.97 12.45
N LYS A 525 22.50 -2.76 12.92
CA LYS A 525 22.38 -2.46 14.35
C LYS A 525 21.34 -3.34 15.03
N PHE A 526 20.16 -3.47 14.41
CA PHE A 526 19.10 -4.33 14.96
C PHE A 526 19.48 -5.80 14.94
N ASN A 527 20.13 -6.30 13.87
CA ASN A 527 20.59 -7.68 13.80
C ASN A 527 21.64 -7.98 14.88
N ASP A 528 22.53 -7.03 15.18
CA ASP A 528 23.48 -7.14 16.26
C ASP A 528 22.79 -7.15 17.65
N MET A 529 21.76 -6.34 17.86
CA MET A 529 20.96 -6.36 19.10
C MET A 529 20.24 -7.70 19.30
N VAL A 530 19.72 -8.32 18.22
CA VAL A 530 19.15 -9.66 18.26
C VAL A 530 20.22 -10.69 18.62
N ARG A 531 21.41 -10.60 18.00
CA ARG A 531 22.58 -11.48 18.30
C ARG A 531 22.99 -11.44 19.77
N ARG A 532 22.95 -10.25 20.38
CA ARG A 532 23.28 -10.05 21.79
C ARG A 532 22.13 -10.39 22.75
N GLY A 533 20.95 -10.76 22.22
CA GLY A 533 19.78 -11.08 23.03
C GLY A 533 19.13 -9.86 23.71
N GLU A 534 19.40 -8.66 23.24
CA GLU A 534 18.82 -7.42 23.78
C GLU A 534 17.36 -7.22 23.36
N ILE A 535 17.02 -7.72 22.19
CA ILE A 535 15.67 -7.74 21.61
C ILE A 535 15.38 -9.10 20.96
N GLY A 536 14.12 -9.42 20.77
CA GLY A 536 13.71 -10.57 19.97
C GLY A 536 13.95 -10.37 18.46
N PRO A 537 13.70 -11.40 17.62
CA PRO A 537 13.80 -11.28 16.17
C PRO A 537 12.96 -10.12 15.62
N VAL A 538 13.45 -9.52 14.52
CA VAL A 538 12.81 -8.37 13.88
C VAL A 538 12.47 -8.72 12.45
N MET A 539 11.25 -8.39 11.99
CA MET A 539 10.90 -8.37 10.59
C MET A 539 11.15 -6.96 10.04
N MET A 540 11.97 -6.87 9.01
CA MET A 540 12.17 -5.64 8.24
C MET A 540 11.51 -5.74 6.87
N GLY A 541 11.11 -4.59 6.34
CA GLY A 541 10.59 -4.48 5.01
C GLY A 541 10.50 -3.03 4.57
N ARG A 542 9.83 -2.81 3.46
CA ARG A 542 9.46 -1.48 3.01
C ARG A 542 8.06 -1.49 2.45
N ASP A 543 7.50 -0.32 2.25
CA ASP A 543 6.33 -0.19 1.39
C ASP A 543 6.74 -0.52 -0.05
N HIS A 544 5.83 -1.08 -0.83
CA HIS A 544 6.10 -1.28 -2.26
C HIS A 544 6.11 0.05 -3.01
N HIS A 545 5.38 1.05 -2.54
CA HIS A 545 5.53 2.46 -2.87
C HIS A 545 6.88 2.97 -2.33
N ASP A 546 7.94 2.86 -3.12
CA ASP A 546 9.30 3.21 -2.73
C ASP A 546 10.13 3.62 -3.96
N VAL A 547 11.36 4.02 -3.72
CA VAL A 547 12.34 4.50 -4.70
C VAL A 547 12.47 3.54 -5.90
N SER A 548 12.57 2.23 -5.65
CA SER A 548 12.74 1.18 -6.65
C SER A 548 11.53 0.24 -6.76
N GLY A 549 10.53 0.41 -5.92
CA GLY A 549 9.50 -0.60 -5.69
C GLY A 549 8.38 -0.62 -6.70
N THR A 550 8.07 0.48 -7.34
CA THR A 550 6.85 0.61 -8.16
C THR A 550 7.12 1.36 -9.45
N ASP A 551 6.78 0.73 -10.56
CA ASP A 551 6.59 1.36 -11.85
C ASP A 551 5.11 1.71 -12.01
N SER A 552 4.80 3.00 -11.98
CA SER A 552 3.46 3.56 -12.12
C SER A 552 3.54 4.93 -12.82
N PRO A 553 3.12 5.03 -14.09
CA PRO A 553 3.28 6.24 -14.88
C PRO A 553 2.65 7.50 -14.29
N PHE A 554 1.57 7.32 -13.53
CA PHE A 554 0.81 8.42 -12.94
C PHE A 554 1.12 8.68 -11.47
N ARG A 555 2.05 7.90 -10.87
CA ARG A 555 2.38 8.02 -9.45
C ARG A 555 3.89 7.93 -9.21
N GLU A 556 4.47 6.74 -8.91
CA GLU A 556 5.87 6.59 -8.49
C GLU A 556 6.89 6.91 -9.59
N THR A 557 6.53 6.72 -10.85
CA THR A 557 7.39 7.03 -12.00
C THR A 557 6.93 8.24 -12.80
N SER A 558 6.00 9.03 -12.28
CA SER A 558 5.48 10.24 -12.93
C SER A 558 6.54 11.35 -13.07
N ASN A 559 7.58 11.37 -12.24
CA ASN A 559 8.70 12.29 -12.34
C ASN A 559 9.85 11.80 -13.24
N ILE A 560 9.70 10.65 -13.89
CA ILE A 560 10.64 10.12 -14.90
C ILE A 560 10.17 10.61 -16.27
N LYS A 561 10.98 11.48 -16.88
CA LYS A 561 10.59 12.26 -18.08
C LYS A 561 11.35 11.88 -19.36
N ASP A 562 12.02 10.75 -19.38
CA ASP A 562 12.74 10.24 -20.55
C ASP A 562 11.88 9.33 -21.46
N GLY A 563 10.59 9.17 -21.14
CA GLY A 563 9.67 8.29 -21.85
C GLY A 563 9.65 6.84 -21.37
N SER A 564 10.54 6.47 -20.44
CA SER A 564 10.57 5.10 -19.87
C SER A 564 9.63 4.85 -18.71
N ASN A 565 8.90 5.88 -18.27
CA ASN A 565 7.94 5.81 -17.16
C ASN A 565 6.80 4.79 -17.36
N ILE A 566 6.59 4.32 -18.58
CA ILE A 566 5.61 3.29 -18.93
C ILE A 566 6.17 1.84 -18.87
N MET A 567 7.46 1.68 -18.54
CA MET A 567 8.11 0.38 -18.45
C MET A 567 8.13 -0.13 -17.01
N ALA A 568 7.90 -1.44 -16.84
CA ALA A 568 7.90 -2.11 -15.53
C ALA A 568 9.29 -2.74 -15.19
N ASP A 569 10.36 -2.23 -15.78
CA ASP A 569 11.69 -2.81 -15.63
C ASP A 569 12.28 -2.59 -14.24
N MET A 570 12.02 -1.42 -13.62
CA MET A 570 12.58 -1.08 -12.31
C MET A 570 12.06 -2.02 -11.21
N ALA A 571 10.76 -2.18 -11.07
CA ALA A 571 10.16 -3.08 -10.08
C ALA A 571 10.58 -4.54 -10.31
N THR A 572 10.67 -4.96 -11.58
CA THR A 572 11.10 -6.31 -11.96
C THR A 572 12.57 -6.56 -11.63
N HIS A 573 13.47 -5.62 -11.95
CA HIS A 573 14.89 -5.70 -11.58
C HIS A 573 15.09 -5.69 -10.07
N CYS A 574 14.36 -4.82 -9.35
CA CYS A 574 14.41 -4.76 -7.89
C CYS A 574 14.02 -6.10 -7.28
N PHE A 575 12.92 -6.71 -7.73
CA PHE A 575 12.47 -8.04 -7.32
C PHE A 575 13.52 -9.12 -7.58
N ALA A 576 14.05 -9.19 -8.82
CA ALA A 576 15.07 -10.18 -9.20
C ALA A 576 16.35 -10.02 -8.37
N GLY A 577 16.81 -8.80 -8.15
CA GLY A 577 18.01 -8.53 -7.36
C GLY A 577 17.83 -8.80 -5.87
N ASN A 578 16.64 -8.58 -5.31
CA ASN A 578 16.31 -8.97 -3.94
C ASN A 578 16.27 -10.50 -3.78
N CYS A 579 15.75 -11.24 -4.79
CA CYS A 579 15.86 -12.71 -4.83
C CYS A 579 17.32 -13.16 -4.83
N ALA A 580 18.14 -12.59 -5.72
CA ALA A 580 19.54 -12.97 -5.89
C ALA A 580 20.39 -12.70 -4.63
N ARG A 581 19.99 -11.74 -3.79
CA ARG A 581 20.71 -11.35 -2.56
C ARG A 581 20.14 -11.99 -1.30
N GLY A 582 19.11 -12.83 -1.40
CA GLY A 582 18.62 -13.65 -0.29
C GLY A 582 17.71 -12.93 0.70
N MET A 583 16.96 -11.89 0.29
CA MET A 583 15.89 -11.37 1.13
C MET A 583 14.93 -12.49 1.53
N SER A 584 14.47 -12.50 2.78
CA SER A 584 13.71 -13.64 3.33
C SER A 584 12.37 -13.88 2.61
N LEU A 585 11.69 -12.81 2.22
CA LEU A 585 10.50 -12.82 1.37
C LEU A 585 10.69 -11.82 0.23
N VAL A 586 10.30 -12.20 -0.99
CA VAL A 586 10.25 -11.31 -2.13
C VAL A 586 8.90 -11.38 -2.82
N ALA A 587 8.39 -10.22 -3.24
CA ALA A 587 7.06 -10.07 -3.78
C ALA A 587 7.05 -9.22 -5.05
N LEU A 588 6.21 -9.61 -6.02
CA LEU A 588 5.90 -8.82 -7.21
C LEU A 588 4.40 -8.88 -7.49
N HIS A 589 3.79 -7.72 -7.70
CA HIS A 589 2.33 -7.59 -7.87
C HIS A 589 1.98 -6.73 -9.06
N ASN A 590 0.80 -6.99 -9.63
CA ASN A 590 0.12 -6.05 -10.51
C ASN A 590 -0.78 -5.13 -9.68
N GLY A 591 -0.87 -3.87 -10.04
CA GLY A 591 -1.85 -2.92 -9.54
C GLY A 591 -1.31 -1.87 -8.56
N GLY A 592 -1.19 -2.16 -7.30
CA GLY A 592 -0.52 -1.32 -6.30
C GLY A 592 -1.14 0.06 -6.01
N GLY A 593 -2.41 0.14 -5.66
CA GLY A 593 -3.08 1.39 -5.24
C GLY A 593 -3.70 2.19 -6.40
N VAL A 594 -3.19 2.04 -7.62
CA VAL A 594 -3.69 2.72 -8.82
C VAL A 594 -4.60 1.82 -9.69
N GLY A 595 -4.84 0.59 -9.26
CA GLY A 595 -5.67 -0.41 -9.96
C GLY A 595 -4.88 -1.33 -10.88
N ILE A 596 -5.47 -2.47 -11.20
CA ILE A 596 -4.93 -3.47 -12.12
C ILE A 596 -4.64 -2.84 -13.49
N GLY A 597 -3.53 -3.24 -14.12
CA GLY A 597 -3.08 -2.77 -15.43
C GLY A 597 -2.41 -1.39 -15.42
N LYS A 598 -2.32 -0.73 -14.28
CA LYS A 598 -1.81 0.65 -14.16
C LYS A 598 -0.46 0.75 -13.44
N SER A 599 0.01 -0.33 -12.85
CA SER A 599 1.34 -0.40 -12.22
C SER A 599 1.81 -1.84 -12.02
N ILE A 600 3.14 -1.99 -11.87
CA ILE A 600 3.78 -3.19 -11.32
C ILE A 600 4.57 -2.74 -10.10
N ASN A 601 4.44 -3.46 -9.00
CA ASN A 601 5.13 -3.12 -7.76
C ASN A 601 5.72 -4.35 -7.08
N GLY A 602 6.77 -4.13 -6.33
CA GLY A 602 7.46 -5.18 -5.62
C GLY A 602 8.04 -4.73 -4.29
N GLY A 603 8.26 -5.68 -3.42
CA GLY A 603 8.83 -5.44 -2.11
C GLY A 603 9.49 -6.68 -1.53
N PHE A 604 9.98 -6.53 -0.32
CA PHE A 604 10.65 -7.58 0.41
C PHE A 604 10.26 -7.60 1.89
N GLY A 605 10.48 -8.75 2.51
CA GLY A 605 10.59 -8.91 3.95
C GLY A 605 11.94 -9.54 4.29
N MET A 606 12.61 -9.05 5.32
CA MET A 606 13.87 -9.57 5.82
C MET A 606 13.77 -9.86 7.31
N VAL A 607 13.96 -11.11 7.70
CA VAL A 607 13.99 -11.53 9.10
C VAL A 607 15.38 -11.35 9.65
N LEU A 608 15.53 -10.55 10.71
CA LEU A 608 16.76 -10.40 11.47
C LEU A 608 16.77 -11.41 12.60
N ASP A 609 17.63 -12.42 12.48
CA ASP A 609 17.76 -13.55 13.40
C ASP A 609 19.03 -13.49 14.28
N GLY A 610 19.85 -12.44 14.10
CA GLY A 610 21.13 -12.25 14.77
C GLY A 610 22.31 -12.96 14.10
N SER A 611 22.11 -13.69 13.00
CA SER A 611 23.16 -14.43 12.33
C SER A 611 24.09 -13.53 11.49
N GLN A 612 25.34 -14.01 11.27
CA GLN A 612 26.28 -13.37 10.34
C GLN A 612 25.78 -13.43 8.90
N ARG A 613 25.09 -14.50 8.53
CA ARG A 613 24.44 -14.65 7.22
C ARG A 613 23.54 -13.47 6.91
N VAL A 614 22.75 -13.03 7.89
CA VAL A 614 21.85 -11.87 7.74
C VAL A 614 22.64 -10.59 7.56
N ASP A 615 23.73 -10.37 8.31
CA ASP A 615 24.60 -9.20 8.10
C ASP A 615 25.15 -9.13 6.67
N ASP A 616 25.59 -10.28 6.10
CA ASP A 616 26.14 -10.35 4.75
C ASP A 616 25.07 -10.04 3.67
N ILE A 617 23.85 -10.52 3.87
CA ILE A 617 22.69 -10.18 3.02
C ILE A 617 22.39 -8.68 3.11
N LEU A 618 22.28 -8.11 4.30
CA LEU A 618 21.94 -6.71 4.52
C LEU A 618 22.92 -5.76 3.85
N ARG A 619 24.22 -6.05 3.88
CA ARG A 619 25.27 -5.22 3.26
C ARG A 619 25.15 -5.09 1.74
N THR A 620 24.50 -6.02 1.08
CA THR A 620 24.36 -6.04 -0.38
C THR A 620 22.93 -5.79 -0.83
N ALA A 621 21.95 -6.31 -0.11
CA ALA A 621 20.55 -6.24 -0.50
C ALA A 621 19.90 -4.88 -0.20
N MET A 622 20.21 -4.27 0.95
CA MET A 622 19.67 -2.95 1.30
C MET A 622 20.13 -1.84 0.34
N PRO A 623 21.43 -1.70 0.01
CA PRO A 623 21.85 -0.74 -0.99
C PRO A 623 21.25 -1.02 -2.37
N TRP A 624 21.19 -2.28 -2.79
CA TRP A 624 20.58 -2.65 -4.07
C TRP A 624 19.12 -2.21 -4.16
N ASP A 625 18.32 -2.54 -3.14
CA ASP A 625 16.88 -2.25 -3.13
C ASP A 625 16.56 -0.76 -3.30
N VAL A 626 17.43 0.12 -2.83
CA VAL A 626 17.28 1.58 -2.98
C VAL A 626 17.97 2.09 -4.23
N MET A 627 19.26 1.78 -4.40
CA MET A 627 20.09 2.41 -5.42
C MET A 627 19.76 1.98 -6.85
N SER A 628 19.11 0.83 -7.05
CA SER A 628 18.61 0.44 -8.37
C SER A 628 17.56 1.44 -8.91
N GLY A 629 16.69 1.99 -8.05
CA GLY A 629 15.73 3.02 -8.43
C GLY A 629 16.34 4.41 -8.56
N VAL A 630 17.30 4.77 -7.68
CA VAL A 630 18.05 6.03 -7.81
C VAL A 630 18.82 6.05 -9.13
N ALA A 631 19.48 4.94 -9.49
CA ALA A 631 20.20 4.80 -10.76
C ALA A 631 19.26 5.01 -11.96
N ARG A 632 18.07 4.39 -11.94
CA ARG A 632 17.08 4.59 -13.00
C ARG A 632 16.64 6.05 -13.14
N ARG A 633 16.42 6.73 -12.02
CA ARG A 633 16.05 8.15 -12.00
C ARG A 633 17.21 9.03 -12.51
N ALA A 634 18.44 8.71 -12.12
CA ALA A 634 19.64 9.40 -12.64
C ALA A 634 19.76 9.25 -14.15
N TRP A 635 19.50 8.03 -14.70
CA TRP A 635 19.49 7.81 -16.15
C TRP A 635 18.35 8.52 -16.88
N ALA A 636 17.25 8.83 -16.18
CA ALA A 636 16.19 9.71 -16.67
C ALA A 636 16.54 11.22 -16.56
N ARG A 637 17.74 11.54 -16.15
CA ARG A 637 18.29 12.91 -15.99
C ARG A 637 17.73 13.69 -14.81
N ASN A 638 17.21 13.01 -13.77
CA ASN A 638 16.82 13.67 -12.53
C ASN A 638 18.10 14.15 -11.80
N GLU A 639 18.28 15.44 -11.67
CA GLU A 639 19.53 16.07 -11.15
C GLU A 639 19.88 15.56 -9.73
N ASN A 640 18.91 15.55 -8.81
CA ASN A 640 19.15 15.06 -7.44
C ASN A 640 19.58 13.59 -7.41
N SER A 641 19.09 12.77 -8.34
CA SER A 641 19.50 11.36 -8.44
C SER A 641 20.92 11.23 -9.02
N ILE A 642 21.30 12.10 -9.96
CA ILE A 642 22.68 12.15 -10.48
C ILE A 642 23.64 12.46 -9.34
N ASP A 643 23.37 13.51 -8.55
CA ASP A 643 24.18 13.90 -7.40
C ASP A 643 24.25 12.77 -6.35
N THR A 644 23.14 12.13 -6.09
CA THR A 644 23.05 10.99 -5.15
C THR A 644 23.91 9.82 -5.62
N VAL A 645 23.92 9.49 -6.91
CA VAL A 645 24.78 8.42 -7.48
C VAL A 645 26.25 8.81 -7.38
N ILE A 646 26.61 10.08 -7.65
CA ILE A 646 28.00 10.58 -7.50
C ILE A 646 28.49 10.41 -6.05
N GLU A 647 27.65 10.80 -5.08
CA GLU A 647 27.95 10.65 -3.65
C GLU A 647 28.11 9.17 -3.26
N TYR A 648 27.15 8.33 -3.66
CA TYR A 648 27.18 6.91 -3.38
C TYR A 648 28.40 6.20 -3.97
N ASN A 649 28.76 6.45 -5.22
CA ASN A 649 29.94 5.86 -5.85
C ASN A 649 31.24 6.23 -5.12
N LYS A 650 31.34 7.45 -4.58
CA LYS A 650 32.49 7.87 -3.77
C LYS A 650 32.56 7.09 -2.44
N MET A 651 31.41 6.87 -1.80
CA MET A 651 31.33 6.13 -0.53
C MET A 651 31.69 4.64 -0.67
N CYS A 652 31.36 4.04 -1.80
CA CYS A 652 31.59 2.62 -2.06
C CYS A 652 33.05 2.27 -2.43
N GLU A 653 33.94 3.25 -2.60
CA GLU A 653 35.36 3.06 -2.88
C GLU A 653 35.63 2.10 -4.07
N GLY A 654 34.76 2.14 -5.09
CA GLY A 654 34.88 1.32 -6.30
C GLY A 654 34.34 -0.12 -6.17
N LYS A 655 33.70 -0.50 -5.06
CA LYS A 655 33.01 -1.79 -4.94
C LYS A 655 31.69 -1.81 -5.71
N ASP A 656 30.96 -0.71 -5.70
CA ASP A 656 29.83 -0.44 -6.59
C ASP A 656 30.23 0.63 -7.59
N HIS A 657 29.76 0.52 -8.81
CA HIS A 657 29.98 1.53 -9.86
C HIS A 657 28.69 1.71 -10.66
N ILE A 658 27.88 2.67 -10.21
CA ILE A 658 26.67 3.08 -10.93
C ILE A 658 27.06 4.08 -11.99
N THR A 659 26.75 3.79 -13.26
CA THR A 659 27.03 4.68 -14.37
C THR A 659 26.02 5.82 -14.47
N LEU A 660 26.42 6.93 -15.10
CA LEU A 660 25.61 8.14 -15.24
C LEU A 660 25.50 8.54 -16.71
N PRO A 661 24.39 9.16 -17.12
CA PRO A 661 24.27 9.73 -18.46
C PRO A 661 25.08 11.03 -18.58
N PHE A 662 25.55 11.35 -19.79
CA PHE A 662 25.92 12.71 -20.13
C PHE A 662 24.66 13.53 -20.41
N LEU A 663 24.64 14.77 -19.94
CA LEU A 663 23.55 15.71 -20.22
C LEU A 663 23.77 16.34 -21.60
N VAL A 664 22.68 16.53 -22.32
CA VAL A 664 22.70 17.10 -23.67
C VAL A 664 22.23 18.57 -23.58
N ASP A 665 22.87 19.44 -24.37
CA ASP A 665 22.48 20.83 -24.49
C ASP A 665 21.15 20.98 -25.23
N GLU A 666 20.14 21.54 -24.55
CA GLU A 666 18.79 21.72 -25.11
C GLU A 666 18.82 22.65 -26.36
N ASP A 667 19.65 23.69 -26.39
CA ASP A 667 19.79 24.54 -27.55
C ASP A 667 20.31 23.78 -28.77
N LEU A 668 21.17 22.78 -28.55
CA LEU A 668 21.65 21.90 -29.61
C LEU A 668 20.50 21.06 -30.17
N ILE A 669 19.64 20.52 -29.29
CA ILE A 669 18.48 19.71 -29.69
C ILE A 669 17.49 20.57 -30.49
N GLU A 670 17.12 21.74 -29.97
CA GLU A 670 16.21 22.68 -30.63
C GLU A 670 16.72 23.07 -32.03
N LYS A 671 17.99 23.41 -32.15
CA LYS A 671 18.62 23.71 -33.45
C LYS A 671 18.64 22.50 -34.41
N THR A 672 18.79 21.29 -33.85
CA THR A 672 18.84 20.06 -34.65
C THR A 672 17.48 19.67 -35.20
N VAL A 673 16.46 19.77 -34.36
CA VAL A 673 15.05 19.51 -34.75
C VAL A 673 14.56 20.63 -35.67
N GLY A 674 14.81 21.89 -35.30
CA GLY A 674 14.40 23.10 -36.08
C GLY A 674 12.90 23.11 -36.32
N ASP A 675 12.48 23.84 -37.34
CA ASP A 675 11.09 23.91 -37.79
C ASP A 675 10.65 22.71 -38.67
N LYS A 676 11.32 21.54 -38.53
CA LYS A 676 10.97 20.36 -39.30
C LYS A 676 9.63 19.81 -38.84
N GLU A 677 8.60 19.92 -39.69
CA GLU A 677 7.36 19.18 -39.52
C GLU A 677 7.64 17.69 -39.77
N PHE A 678 7.59 16.89 -38.71
CA PHE A 678 7.60 15.43 -38.83
C PHE A 678 6.13 14.96 -39.04
N LYS A 679 5.91 14.32 -40.16
CA LYS A 679 4.58 13.75 -40.51
C LYS A 679 4.32 12.44 -39.76
#